data_83d0a026957bc35cc4f9b31bc9c8edf6
#
_entry.id   83d0a026957bc35cc4f9b31bc9c8edf6
#
_cell.length_a   1.000
_cell.length_b   1.000
_cell.length_c   1.000
_cell.angle_alpha   90.00
_cell.angle_beta   90.00
_cell.angle_gamma   90.00
#
_symmetry.space_group_name_H-M   'P 1'
#
loop_
_entity.id
_entity.type
_entity.pdbx_description
1 polymer ?
#
loop_
_entity_poly.entity_id
_entity_poly.type
_entity_poly.pdbx_seq_one_letter_code
_entity_poly.pdbx_strand_id
1 'polypeptide(L)'
;MKTSKSPTPPRHQISLAVGVVLACLAAQAHAGIVDGVSQTVTAPGDPNEPWQVHNNGSLTVEPGAATNAIVVDTGSTLTLNGATVGATGNNPGVQLLNTSGVITNSTITSAAGAGLALGTLGTNAIAPNATVTGSTISGFAIAAQVSWKGTLTLNNSTMSTGTGLVGGGQFNAGVANFDSTVIMNGGSSTGRNGVWVTTGAGGSSSSTTLSGANIVGTNGAGILIQPSPGQTGNRSATLLIDGGTRISGSDGNLISAVGPITSAITIDNTPLTGNVTGDGTAVVNLTLQNNTSLTGSLTNLTSLAVNSGSQWMLTGNNSVPTVTMNAGTIDISGTAAGTGAFHTLTLGSLSGNGDFRMGTNIAAHTGDLLAVTGNATGAYQLHVRNSGAEPTDLTPLTVVTTGGGGAAFSLVGGKVDAGVYSYDLRQDGNNWVLATDPHDPGDPGGPDLTPGAQTVIGISGVAPTVWYGEQAILRSRLGDVRIADQSNSGVWVRTFGKQFHATPVSGVDYRQTQYGVMGGADAVVGKAWGGTWLVGALLGTSHSKLSFDGGSTGGVNSYTAGLYGTWLGPTGYYFETVARYNHFQNDANVIMSDGEGAHGSFGENSFGITFEFGRHMRFANDWFVEPYVHLALLRVGGDDFTLTNGMASNTDHTGSVQARVGAAFGKTVSLSGGGVIQPYLKLALVQEFISSNRVTVNAISFNNDLSGTRFEFGAGVTGQVRRNLQIYSEVESSVGRHINQPWGVQLGVRYTF
;
A
#
# COMPACT_ATOMS: atom_id res chain seq x y z
N MET A 1 -38.87 -51.77 35.88
CA MET A 1 -39.68 -50.73 35.24
C MET A 1 -39.85 -49.59 36.21
N LYS A 2 -39.07 -48.57 36.16
CA LYS A 2 -39.25 -47.31 36.90
C LYS A 2 -39.08 -46.16 35.91
N THR A 3 -40.20 -45.50 35.64
CA THR A 3 -40.28 -44.28 34.84
C THR A 3 -39.75 -43.11 35.66
N SER A 4 -38.64 -42.52 35.21
CA SER A 4 -38.08 -41.30 35.78
C SER A 4 -38.83 -40.10 35.17
N LYS A 5 -39.55 -39.35 36.00
CA LYS A 5 -40.13 -38.04 35.63
C LYS A 5 -39.03 -36.99 35.66
N SER A 6 -38.87 -36.30 34.53
CA SER A 6 -38.14 -35.06 34.40
C SER A 6 -38.84 -33.94 35.19
N PRO A 7 -38.12 -33.10 35.92
CA PRO A 7 -38.75 -31.95 36.60
C PRO A 7 -38.97 -30.79 35.58
N THR A 8 -40.20 -30.34 35.49
CA THR A 8 -40.61 -29.09 34.84
C THR A 8 -39.99 -27.89 35.59
N PRO A 9 -39.41 -26.89 34.95
CA PRO A 9 -38.97 -25.69 35.63
C PRO A 9 -40.17 -24.81 36.05
N PRO A 10 -40.04 -24.06 37.15
CA PRO A 10 -41.14 -23.31 37.73
C PRO A 10 -41.52 -22.10 36.86
N ARG A 11 -42.84 -21.97 36.63
CA ARG A 11 -43.49 -20.92 35.84
C ARG A 11 -43.58 -19.55 36.58
N HIS A 12 -42.58 -19.09 37.28
CA HIS A 12 -42.71 -17.89 38.14
C HIS A 12 -41.68 -16.79 37.93
N GLN A 13 -41.19 -16.56 36.71
CA GLN A 13 -40.26 -15.42 36.50
C GLN A 13 -40.59 -14.50 35.32
N ILE A 14 -41.77 -14.63 34.69
CA ILE A 14 -42.16 -13.80 33.52
C ILE A 14 -42.90 -12.50 33.92
N SER A 15 -43.27 -12.34 35.19
CA SER A 15 -43.99 -11.15 35.64
C SER A 15 -43.16 -9.98 36.14
N LEU A 16 -41.82 -10.08 36.19
CA LEU A 16 -41.02 -9.04 36.83
C LEU A 16 -40.68 -7.84 35.93
N ALA A 17 -40.54 -8.01 34.64
CA ALA A 17 -40.27 -6.85 33.74
C ALA A 17 -41.56 -6.05 33.43
N VAL A 18 -42.72 -6.68 33.48
CA VAL A 18 -44.04 -6.01 33.36
C VAL A 18 -44.62 -5.64 34.75
N GLY A 19 -44.22 -6.37 35.81
CA GLY A 19 -44.69 -6.16 37.16
C GLY A 19 -44.11 -4.96 37.90
N VAL A 20 -42.92 -4.47 37.49
CA VAL A 20 -42.32 -3.29 38.11
C VAL A 20 -43.10 -2.00 37.77
N VAL A 21 -43.85 -1.97 36.70
CA VAL A 21 -44.69 -0.81 36.33
C VAL A 21 -45.98 -0.76 37.15
N LEU A 22 -46.51 -1.88 37.68
CA LEU A 22 -47.78 -1.90 38.41
C LEU A 22 -47.64 -1.89 39.94
N ALA A 23 -46.49 -2.09 40.52
CA ALA A 23 -46.34 -2.20 41.98
C ALA A 23 -46.10 -0.89 42.72
N CYS A 24 -46.01 0.26 42.03
CA CYS A 24 -45.73 1.56 42.66
C CYS A 24 -46.93 2.39 43.05
N LEU A 25 -48.14 1.82 43.09
CA LEU A 25 -49.36 2.53 43.53
C LEU A 25 -49.70 2.34 45.03
N ALA A 26 -48.84 1.73 45.82
CA ALA A 26 -49.14 1.52 47.26
C ALA A 26 -48.23 2.41 48.14
N ALA A 27 -48.86 3.40 48.73
CA ALA A 27 -48.50 4.12 49.94
C ALA A 27 -47.18 4.88 49.99
N GLN A 28 -47.22 6.15 49.67
CA GLN A 28 -46.24 7.09 50.23
C GLN A 28 -46.99 8.20 50.98
N ALA A 29 -46.70 8.31 52.26
CA ALA A 29 -47.06 9.48 53.05
C ALA A 29 -46.13 10.62 52.62
N HIS A 30 -46.74 11.79 52.30
CA HIS A 30 -46.07 13.02 51.85
C HIS A 30 -45.44 12.91 50.43
N ALA A 31 -46.29 12.88 49.40
CA ALA A 31 -45.93 13.14 48.02
C ALA A 31 -46.43 14.49 47.61
N GLY A 32 -45.62 15.32 46.99
CA GLY A 32 -46.11 16.49 46.24
C GLY A 32 -47.02 16.01 45.11
N ILE A 33 -48.24 16.44 45.03
CA ILE A 33 -49.17 16.10 43.98
C ILE A 33 -49.47 17.31 43.11
N VAL A 34 -49.27 17.20 41.80
CA VAL A 34 -49.61 18.23 40.82
C VAL A 34 -50.75 17.64 39.96
N ASP A 35 -51.95 18.08 40.18
CA ASP A 35 -53.16 17.58 39.54
C ASP A 35 -53.85 18.68 38.71
N GLY A 36 -53.66 18.67 37.38
CA GLY A 36 -54.24 19.66 36.48
C GLY A 36 -53.73 21.07 36.62
N VAL A 37 -52.69 21.34 37.40
CA VAL A 37 -52.13 22.66 37.65
C VAL A 37 -50.64 22.72 37.29
N SER A 38 -50.03 23.92 37.34
CA SER A 38 -48.57 24.10 37.19
C SER A 38 -47.97 24.34 38.58
N GLN A 39 -46.88 23.60 38.86
CA GLN A 39 -46.10 23.72 40.09
C GLN A 39 -44.61 23.94 39.77
N THR A 40 -43.97 24.79 40.55
CA THR A 40 -42.53 25.04 40.47
C THR A 40 -41.88 24.72 41.81
N VAL A 41 -40.81 23.92 41.78
CA VAL A 41 -39.94 23.63 42.92
C VAL A 41 -38.72 24.51 42.80
N THR A 42 -38.53 25.41 43.76
CA THR A 42 -37.38 26.32 43.83
C THR A 42 -36.37 25.83 44.84
N ALA A 43 -35.11 26.29 44.70
CA ALA A 43 -34.02 25.88 45.60
C ALA A 43 -34.29 26.30 47.07
N PRO A 44 -33.96 25.48 48.08
CA PRO A 44 -33.26 24.19 47.96
C PRO A 44 -34.14 22.99 47.58
N GLY A 45 -35.48 23.09 47.60
CA GLY A 45 -36.36 21.97 47.49
C GLY A 45 -36.31 21.02 48.70
N ASP A 46 -36.98 19.86 48.62
CA ASP A 46 -36.89 18.79 49.63
C ASP A 46 -36.39 17.52 48.97
N PRO A 47 -35.21 17.04 49.27
CA PRO A 47 -34.65 15.82 48.70
C PRO A 47 -35.40 14.54 49.10
N ASN A 48 -36.28 14.61 50.10
CA ASN A 48 -37.11 13.49 50.55
C ASN A 48 -38.51 13.50 49.97
N GLU A 49 -38.95 14.58 49.29
CA GLU A 49 -40.29 14.72 48.74
C GLU A 49 -40.37 14.09 47.34
N PRO A 50 -41.12 12.96 47.16
CA PRO A 50 -41.45 12.45 45.85
C PRO A 50 -42.61 13.24 45.23
N TRP A 51 -42.62 13.34 43.88
CA TRP A 51 -43.65 14.06 43.13
C TRP A 51 -44.45 13.18 42.21
N GLN A 52 -45.76 13.40 42.17
CA GLN A 52 -46.67 12.79 41.19
C GLN A 52 -47.38 13.89 40.42
N VAL A 53 -47.35 13.82 39.10
CA VAL A 53 -47.90 14.82 38.16
C VAL A 53 -48.94 14.17 37.28
N HIS A 54 -50.20 14.59 37.43
CA HIS A 54 -51.33 13.96 36.79
C HIS A 54 -52.22 14.98 36.05
N ASN A 55 -53.14 14.49 35.19
CA ASN A 55 -54.26 15.22 34.61
C ASN A 55 -53.89 16.54 33.92
N ASN A 56 -52.87 16.51 33.02
CA ASN A 56 -52.33 17.68 32.34
C ASN A 56 -51.60 18.67 33.28
N GLY A 57 -51.13 18.21 34.44
CA GLY A 57 -50.32 19.00 35.33
C GLY A 57 -48.91 19.30 34.75
N SER A 58 -48.26 20.33 35.23
CA SER A 58 -46.92 20.68 34.83
C SER A 58 -46.02 20.86 36.05
N LEU A 59 -44.93 20.12 36.12
CA LEU A 59 -43.90 20.29 37.15
C LEU A 59 -42.63 20.89 36.57
N THR A 60 -42.19 21.98 37.13
CA THR A 60 -40.87 22.59 36.85
C THR A 60 -39.99 22.50 38.08
N VAL A 61 -38.78 21.96 37.97
CA VAL A 61 -37.77 21.97 39.05
C VAL A 61 -36.61 22.87 38.64
N GLU A 62 -36.43 23.93 39.40
CA GLU A 62 -35.51 25.02 39.09
C GLU A 62 -34.02 24.67 39.49
N PRO A 63 -33.06 25.45 39.01
CA PRO A 63 -31.64 25.23 39.30
C PRO A 63 -31.35 25.21 40.82
N GLY A 64 -30.60 24.17 41.24
CA GLY A 64 -30.20 23.96 42.63
C GLY A 64 -31.29 23.37 43.51
N ALA A 65 -32.51 23.14 43.02
CA ALA A 65 -33.53 22.44 43.77
C ALA A 65 -33.32 20.91 43.76
N ALA A 66 -33.64 20.27 44.88
CA ALA A 66 -33.55 18.84 45.06
C ALA A 66 -34.91 18.22 45.32
N THR A 67 -35.18 17.04 44.80
CA THR A 67 -36.38 16.24 45.00
C THR A 67 -36.05 14.73 45.12
N ASN A 68 -36.98 13.97 45.63
CA ASN A 68 -36.98 12.49 45.51
C ASN A 68 -37.51 12.09 44.12
N ALA A 69 -37.97 10.85 43.95
CA ALA A 69 -38.51 10.32 42.71
C ALA A 69 -39.65 11.17 42.13
N ILE A 70 -39.73 11.33 40.83
CA ILE A 70 -40.76 12.03 40.10
C ILE A 70 -41.46 11.06 39.15
N VAL A 71 -42.80 10.96 39.26
CA VAL A 71 -43.66 10.21 38.35
C VAL A 71 -44.58 11.19 37.63
N VAL A 72 -44.58 11.16 36.31
CA VAL A 72 -45.42 12.04 35.48
C VAL A 72 -46.21 11.15 34.55
N ASP A 73 -47.52 11.35 34.52
CA ASP A 73 -48.43 10.55 33.68
C ASP A 73 -49.32 11.40 32.77
N THR A 74 -50.03 10.72 31.96
CA THR A 74 -50.95 11.07 30.88
C THR A 74 -51.24 12.55 30.67
N GLY A 75 -50.65 13.13 29.63
CA GLY A 75 -50.90 14.52 29.23
C GLY A 75 -50.16 15.57 30.06
N SER A 76 -49.51 15.15 31.14
CA SER A 76 -48.74 16.03 32.01
C SER A 76 -47.35 16.32 31.46
N THR A 77 -46.63 17.30 32.01
CA THR A 77 -45.29 17.66 31.54
C THR A 77 -44.28 17.82 32.68
N LEU A 78 -42.99 17.52 32.37
CA LEU A 78 -41.89 17.71 33.30
C LEU A 78 -40.79 18.57 32.67
N THR A 79 -40.35 19.56 33.44
CA THR A 79 -39.14 20.33 33.10
C THR A 79 -38.17 20.27 34.28
N LEU A 80 -36.98 19.71 34.06
CA LEU A 80 -35.84 19.77 35.00
C LEU A 80 -34.80 20.69 34.43
N ASN A 81 -34.38 21.70 35.22
CA ASN A 81 -33.32 22.62 34.81
C ASN A 81 -32.31 22.78 35.94
N GLY A 82 -31.11 22.24 35.79
CA GLY A 82 -30.07 22.27 36.84
C GLY A 82 -30.49 21.62 38.15
N ALA A 83 -31.44 20.70 38.13
CA ALA A 83 -32.08 20.07 39.27
C ALA A 83 -31.35 18.78 39.71
N THR A 84 -31.57 18.38 40.97
CA THR A 84 -31.11 17.09 41.49
C THR A 84 -32.31 16.22 41.87
N VAL A 85 -32.40 15.02 41.29
CA VAL A 85 -33.45 14.02 41.61
C VAL A 85 -32.73 12.79 42.19
N GLY A 86 -33.04 12.43 43.45
CA GLY A 86 -32.41 11.30 44.13
C GLY A 86 -33.43 10.29 44.64
N ALA A 87 -33.81 9.29 43.84
CA ALA A 87 -34.74 8.27 44.25
C ALA A 87 -34.15 7.29 45.23
N THR A 88 -34.85 7.09 46.33
CA THR A 88 -34.58 6.05 47.34
C THR A 88 -35.51 4.85 47.13
N GLY A 89 -35.03 3.64 47.47
CA GLY A 89 -35.82 2.42 47.24
C GLY A 89 -35.83 1.97 45.75
N ASN A 90 -36.85 1.19 45.37
CA ASN A 90 -36.92 0.55 44.04
C ASN A 90 -37.53 1.43 42.92
N ASN A 91 -37.78 2.70 43.21
CA ASN A 91 -38.40 3.60 42.25
C ASN A 91 -37.38 4.15 41.23
N PRO A 92 -37.80 4.37 39.97
CA PRO A 92 -37.00 5.20 39.05
C PRO A 92 -36.77 6.61 39.61
N GLY A 93 -35.65 7.25 39.25
CA GLY A 93 -35.42 8.65 39.57
C GLY A 93 -36.49 9.54 38.96
N VAL A 94 -36.67 9.40 37.65
CA VAL A 94 -37.78 10.04 36.88
C VAL A 94 -38.48 8.96 36.07
N GLN A 95 -39.83 8.95 36.14
CA GLN A 95 -40.66 8.10 35.34
C GLN A 95 -41.66 8.93 34.52
N LEU A 96 -41.66 8.77 33.21
CA LEU A 96 -42.54 9.44 32.25
C LEU A 96 -43.47 8.39 31.62
N LEU A 97 -44.76 8.51 31.85
CA LEU A 97 -45.78 7.54 31.41
C LEU A 97 -46.82 8.23 30.51
N ASN A 98 -46.83 7.86 29.20
CA ASN A 98 -47.70 8.50 28.18
C ASN A 98 -47.52 10.04 28.13
N THR A 99 -46.30 10.52 28.27
CA THR A 99 -46.04 11.96 28.45
C THR A 99 -44.65 12.36 27.93
N SER A 100 -44.37 13.67 28.04
CA SER A 100 -43.10 14.22 27.64
C SER A 100 -42.36 14.93 28.78
N GLY A 101 -41.01 14.94 28.70
CA GLY A 101 -40.15 15.64 29.63
C GLY A 101 -38.95 16.29 28.98
N VAL A 102 -38.56 17.43 29.53
CA VAL A 102 -37.31 18.14 29.17
C VAL A 102 -36.37 18.19 30.37
N ILE A 103 -35.18 17.69 30.23
CA ILE A 103 -34.20 17.56 31.31
C ILE A 103 -32.87 18.22 30.84
N THR A 104 -32.51 19.28 31.53
CA THR A 104 -31.31 20.08 31.14
C THR A 104 -30.41 20.28 32.36
N ASN A 105 -29.10 20.03 32.16
CA ASN A 105 -28.02 20.27 33.15
C ASN A 105 -28.33 19.66 34.53
N SER A 106 -29.07 18.55 34.58
CA SER A 106 -29.64 17.97 35.81
C SER A 106 -28.92 16.66 36.18
N THR A 107 -29.00 16.31 37.46
CA THR A 107 -28.49 15.05 38.00
C THR A 107 -29.64 14.18 38.46
N ILE A 108 -29.75 12.99 37.90
CA ILE A 108 -30.83 12.03 38.28
C ILE A 108 -30.16 10.74 38.76
N THR A 109 -30.51 10.29 39.95
CA THR A 109 -29.99 9.05 40.54
C THR A 109 -31.09 8.17 41.05
N SER A 110 -30.91 6.85 40.93
CA SER A 110 -31.78 5.89 41.58
C SER A 110 -30.95 4.79 42.23
N ALA A 111 -31.20 4.55 43.52
CA ALA A 111 -30.43 3.58 44.31
C ALA A 111 -30.75 2.12 43.96
N ALA A 112 -31.96 1.81 43.47
CA ALA A 112 -32.38 0.44 43.15
C ALA A 112 -33.26 0.32 41.89
N GLY A 113 -33.69 1.44 41.29
CA GLY A 113 -34.41 1.51 40.02
C GLY A 113 -33.58 2.02 38.86
N ALA A 114 -34.23 2.33 37.73
CA ALA A 114 -33.65 3.08 36.64
C ALA A 114 -33.49 4.56 37.03
N GLY A 115 -32.45 5.24 36.50
CA GLY A 115 -32.36 6.69 36.67
C GLY A 115 -33.52 7.41 35.98
N LEU A 116 -33.73 7.18 34.69
CA LEU A 116 -34.83 7.68 33.88
C LEU A 116 -35.57 6.52 33.22
N ALA A 117 -36.88 6.48 33.33
CA ALA A 117 -37.74 5.46 32.71
C ALA A 117 -38.88 6.10 31.91
N LEU A 118 -38.94 5.82 30.61
CA LEU A 118 -40.02 6.18 29.72
C LEU A 118 -40.86 4.95 29.42
N GLY A 119 -42.19 5.03 29.60
CA GLY A 119 -43.10 3.93 29.38
C GLY A 119 -44.51 4.38 29.07
N THR A 120 -45.41 3.43 28.94
CA THR A 120 -46.83 3.68 28.69
C THR A 120 -47.70 3.00 29.72
N LEU A 121 -48.89 3.60 29.97
CA LEU A 121 -49.97 3.04 30.79
C LEU A 121 -51.22 2.88 29.92
N GLY A 122 -51.89 1.73 30.02
CA GLY A 122 -53.19 1.46 29.39
C GLY A 122 -53.08 1.09 27.90
N THR A 123 -54.26 0.88 27.29
CA THR A 123 -54.40 0.37 25.90
C THR A 123 -54.38 1.47 24.83
N ASN A 124 -54.62 2.74 25.19
CA ASN A 124 -54.59 3.91 24.29
C ASN A 124 -53.40 4.81 24.62
N ALA A 125 -52.22 4.22 24.69
CA ALA A 125 -51.03 4.87 25.17
C ALA A 125 -50.47 5.91 24.18
N ILE A 126 -50.15 7.08 24.69
CA ILE A 126 -49.35 8.10 23.98
C ILE A 126 -47.85 7.70 24.13
N ALA A 127 -47.12 7.71 23.04
CA ALA A 127 -45.71 7.40 23.07
C ALA A 127 -44.93 8.42 23.94
N PRO A 128 -44.17 7.98 24.95
CA PRO A 128 -43.46 8.90 25.83
C PRO A 128 -42.23 9.46 25.11
N ASN A 129 -41.92 10.73 25.40
CA ASN A 129 -40.77 11.39 24.84
C ASN A 129 -39.94 12.09 25.91
N ALA A 130 -38.63 12.02 25.81
CA ALA A 130 -37.73 12.85 26.62
C ALA A 130 -36.59 13.39 25.82
N THR A 131 -36.27 14.66 26.10
CA THR A 131 -35.00 15.28 25.64
C THR A 131 -34.15 15.59 26.86
N VAL A 132 -32.94 15.02 26.89
CA VAL A 132 -32.00 15.15 28.00
C VAL A 132 -30.76 15.83 27.45
N THR A 133 -30.39 16.96 28.02
CA THR A 133 -29.22 17.74 27.55
C THR A 133 -28.29 18.05 28.70
N GLY A 134 -26.97 17.82 28.53
CA GLY A 134 -25.93 18.17 29.49
C GLY A 134 -26.08 17.54 30.88
N SER A 135 -26.85 16.44 30.99
CA SER A 135 -27.27 15.88 32.27
C SER A 135 -26.53 14.58 32.62
N THR A 136 -26.48 14.26 33.91
CA THR A 136 -25.94 13.01 34.41
C THR A 136 -27.05 12.15 34.98
N ILE A 137 -27.19 10.95 34.43
CA ILE A 137 -28.23 9.99 34.87
C ILE A 137 -27.55 8.69 35.32
N SER A 138 -27.83 8.26 36.54
CA SER A 138 -27.38 6.99 37.05
C SER A 138 -28.52 6.15 37.62
N GLY A 139 -28.45 4.85 37.40
CA GLY A 139 -29.40 3.87 37.89
C GLY A 139 -28.72 2.64 38.46
N PHE A 140 -29.46 1.80 39.16
CA PHE A 140 -28.96 0.57 39.75
C PHE A 140 -28.48 -0.43 38.68
N ALA A 141 -29.32 -0.73 37.71
CA ALA A 141 -29.04 -1.65 36.60
C ALA A 141 -29.16 -0.99 35.22
N ILE A 142 -29.99 0.03 35.09
CA ILE A 142 -30.20 0.79 33.86
C ILE A 142 -30.19 2.27 34.22
N ALA A 143 -29.35 3.07 33.56
CA ALA A 143 -29.37 4.52 33.79
C ALA A 143 -30.55 5.17 33.10
N ALA A 144 -30.77 4.94 31.81
CA ALA A 144 -31.89 5.46 31.07
C ALA A 144 -32.54 4.36 30.21
N GLN A 145 -33.86 4.24 30.28
CA GLN A 145 -34.63 3.31 29.43
C GLN A 145 -35.81 3.97 28.76
N VAL A 146 -36.13 3.49 27.55
CA VAL A 146 -37.32 3.89 26.83
C VAL A 146 -38.03 2.65 26.29
N SER A 147 -39.37 2.64 26.40
CA SER A 147 -40.20 1.53 25.96
C SER A 147 -41.45 2.01 25.24
N TRP A 148 -42.11 1.07 24.52
CA TRP A 148 -43.42 1.27 23.92
C TRP A 148 -43.51 2.41 22.91
N LYS A 149 -42.64 2.37 21.86
CA LYS A 149 -42.61 3.35 20.78
C LYS A 149 -42.24 4.77 21.22
N GLY A 150 -41.66 4.91 22.42
CA GLY A 150 -41.18 6.19 22.90
C GLY A 150 -39.93 6.68 22.17
N THR A 151 -39.63 7.96 22.42
CA THR A 151 -38.37 8.55 21.89
C THR A 151 -37.57 9.13 23.04
N LEU A 152 -36.29 8.70 23.15
CA LEU A 152 -35.33 9.25 24.10
C LEU A 152 -34.18 9.91 23.32
N THR A 153 -34.09 11.23 23.43
CA THR A 153 -32.98 12.00 22.83
C THR A 153 -32.02 12.45 23.93
N LEU A 154 -30.76 12.07 23.79
CA LEU A 154 -29.66 12.34 24.73
C LEU A 154 -28.63 13.23 24.06
N ASN A 155 -28.47 14.47 24.52
CA ASN A 155 -27.50 15.41 23.97
C ASN A 155 -26.41 15.67 25.01
N ASN A 156 -25.16 15.29 24.70
CA ASN A 156 -23.99 15.51 25.55
C ASN A 156 -24.21 15.11 27.02
N SER A 157 -24.95 14.02 27.24
CA SER A 157 -25.34 13.57 28.56
C SER A 157 -24.62 12.27 28.96
N THR A 158 -24.45 12.06 30.26
CA THR A 158 -23.73 10.91 30.81
C THR A 158 -24.70 9.92 31.45
N MET A 159 -24.68 8.68 30.93
CA MET A 159 -25.48 7.55 31.44
C MET A 159 -24.56 6.55 32.11
N SER A 160 -24.78 6.22 33.38
CA SER A 160 -23.98 5.22 34.08
C SER A 160 -24.81 4.32 34.98
N THR A 161 -24.44 3.06 35.05
CA THR A 161 -25.06 2.12 35.98
C THR A 161 -24.19 1.85 37.19
N GLY A 162 -24.84 1.57 38.33
CA GLY A 162 -24.20 0.99 39.50
C GLY A 162 -23.81 -0.48 39.24
N THR A 163 -23.35 -1.14 40.30
CA THR A 163 -23.01 -2.57 40.30
C THR A 163 -24.19 -3.51 40.39
N GLY A 164 -25.42 -2.98 40.37
CA GLY A 164 -26.64 -3.74 40.51
C GLY A 164 -26.90 -4.69 39.35
N LEU A 165 -27.40 -5.88 39.67
CA LEU A 165 -27.75 -6.91 38.70
C LEU A 165 -29.24 -7.20 38.78
N VAL A 166 -29.95 -7.01 37.66
CA VAL A 166 -31.35 -7.42 37.50
C VAL A 166 -31.40 -8.64 36.58
N GLY A 167 -32.23 -9.64 36.91
CA GLY A 167 -32.42 -10.82 36.08
C GLY A 167 -31.15 -11.69 35.85
N GLY A 168 -30.34 -11.89 36.87
CA GLY A 168 -29.09 -12.66 36.75
C GLY A 168 -27.93 -11.91 36.10
N GLY A 169 -28.03 -10.59 36.02
CA GLY A 169 -26.94 -9.72 35.52
C GLY A 169 -26.89 -9.50 34.01
N GLN A 170 -27.85 -10.08 33.27
CA GLN A 170 -27.85 -9.92 31.80
C GLN A 170 -28.39 -8.55 31.36
N PHE A 171 -29.19 -7.88 32.20
CA PHE A 171 -29.94 -6.68 31.85
C PHE A 171 -29.40 -5.39 32.46
N ASN A 172 -28.10 -5.25 32.50
CA ASN A 172 -27.46 -4.02 32.97
C ASN A 172 -26.90 -3.25 31.78
N ALA A 173 -27.34 -2.02 31.58
CA ALA A 173 -26.89 -1.15 30.48
C ALA A 173 -27.01 0.32 30.87
N GLY A 174 -26.07 1.15 30.37
CA GLY A 174 -26.18 2.59 30.49
C GLY A 174 -27.47 3.11 29.86
N VAL A 175 -27.77 2.71 28.61
CA VAL A 175 -29.01 3.01 27.91
C VAL A 175 -29.68 1.71 27.45
N ALA A 176 -31.00 1.61 27.65
CA ALA A 176 -31.80 0.49 27.17
C ALA A 176 -32.95 0.97 26.28
N ASN A 177 -33.07 0.39 25.10
CA ASN A 177 -34.08 0.67 24.09
C ASN A 177 -35.01 -0.54 23.93
N PHE A 178 -36.28 -0.41 24.31
CA PHE A 178 -37.31 -1.44 24.18
C PHE A 178 -38.38 -0.99 23.17
N ASP A 179 -38.41 -1.55 21.97
CA ASP A 179 -39.39 -1.25 20.92
C ASP A 179 -39.59 0.26 20.65
N SER A 180 -38.51 1.02 20.65
CA SER A 180 -38.52 2.47 20.76
C SER A 180 -37.42 3.11 19.91
N THR A 181 -37.32 4.42 20.02
CA THR A 181 -36.26 5.20 19.38
C THR A 181 -35.34 5.81 20.43
N VAL A 182 -34.02 5.55 20.29
CA VAL A 182 -32.97 6.22 21.05
C VAL A 182 -32.08 7.01 20.09
N ILE A 183 -31.86 8.28 20.40
CA ILE A 183 -30.93 9.16 19.69
C ILE A 183 -29.92 9.70 20.71
N MET A 184 -28.67 9.39 20.53
CA MET A 184 -27.59 9.88 21.40
C MET A 184 -26.62 10.73 20.60
N ASN A 185 -26.59 12.02 20.87
CA ASN A 185 -25.71 13.00 20.23
C ASN A 185 -24.63 13.43 21.23
N GLY A 186 -23.43 12.86 21.11
CA GLY A 186 -22.36 13.06 22.10
C GLY A 186 -22.65 12.40 23.44
N GLY A 187 -21.85 12.75 24.44
CA GLY A 187 -21.97 12.20 25.80
C GLY A 187 -21.44 10.77 25.93
N SER A 188 -21.85 10.07 27.02
CA SER A 188 -21.36 8.71 27.28
C SER A 188 -22.43 7.79 27.84
N SER A 189 -22.31 6.49 27.53
CA SER A 189 -23.15 5.44 28.10
C SER A 189 -22.28 4.29 28.60
N THR A 190 -22.31 4.05 29.93
CA THR A 190 -21.48 3.06 30.61
C THR A 190 -22.34 2.12 31.44
N GLY A 191 -22.15 0.83 31.27
CA GLY A 191 -22.82 -0.22 32.03
C GLY A 191 -22.16 -1.56 31.81
N ARG A 192 -22.75 -2.67 32.29
CA ARG A 192 -22.28 -4.02 31.90
C ARG A 192 -22.19 -4.12 30.38
N ASN A 193 -23.28 -3.71 29.69
CA ASN A 193 -23.25 -3.34 28.28
C ASN A 193 -23.45 -1.82 28.20
N GLY A 194 -22.75 -1.15 27.29
CA GLY A 194 -22.91 0.30 27.15
C GLY A 194 -24.35 0.66 26.73
N VAL A 195 -24.87 0.00 25.68
CA VAL A 195 -26.26 0.12 25.19
C VAL A 195 -26.85 -1.27 25.05
N TRP A 196 -28.12 -1.41 25.46
CA TRP A 196 -28.91 -2.59 25.21
C TRP A 196 -30.09 -2.26 24.30
N VAL A 197 -30.11 -2.89 23.12
CA VAL A 197 -31.20 -2.76 22.13
C VAL A 197 -32.03 -4.04 22.18
N THR A 198 -33.28 -3.93 22.47
CA THR A 198 -34.16 -5.08 22.63
C THR A 198 -35.55 -4.83 22.01
N THR A 199 -36.24 -5.88 21.66
CA THR A 199 -37.60 -5.84 21.12
C THR A 199 -38.48 -6.81 21.89
N GLY A 200 -39.72 -6.42 22.15
CA GLY A 200 -40.69 -7.18 22.94
C GLY A 200 -41.67 -7.99 22.09
N ALA A 201 -42.80 -7.42 21.73
CA ALA A 201 -43.87 -8.13 21.04
C ALA A 201 -43.57 -8.39 19.56
N GLY A 202 -44.20 -9.41 18.99
CA GLY A 202 -44.07 -9.73 17.57
C GLY A 202 -44.44 -8.56 16.66
N GLY A 203 -43.57 -8.27 15.67
CA GLY A 203 -43.71 -7.13 14.76
C GLY A 203 -43.16 -5.82 15.30
N SER A 204 -42.51 -5.81 16.46
CA SER A 204 -41.89 -4.63 17.05
C SER A 204 -40.47 -4.38 16.49
N SER A 205 -40.07 -3.11 16.52
CA SER A 205 -38.73 -2.67 16.08
C SER A 205 -38.14 -1.65 17.05
N SER A 206 -36.83 -1.72 17.22
CA SER A 206 -36.06 -0.71 17.93
C SER A 206 -35.13 0.03 16.98
N SER A 207 -35.07 1.36 17.10
CA SER A 207 -34.15 2.21 16.37
C SER A 207 -33.19 2.90 17.32
N THR A 208 -31.86 2.81 17.05
CA THR A 208 -30.86 3.45 17.88
C THR A 208 -29.87 4.18 17.00
N THR A 209 -29.68 5.46 17.25
CA THR A 209 -28.66 6.30 16.59
C THR A 209 -27.67 6.78 17.63
N LEU A 210 -26.37 6.55 17.35
CA LEU A 210 -25.25 6.96 18.20
C LEU A 210 -24.33 7.85 17.35
N SER A 211 -24.33 9.14 17.66
CA SER A 211 -23.56 10.15 16.95
C SER A 211 -22.56 10.84 17.87
N GLY A 212 -21.26 10.62 17.67
CA GLY A 212 -20.21 11.22 18.50
C GLY A 212 -20.20 10.78 19.97
N ALA A 213 -20.86 9.67 20.29
CA ALA A 213 -21.02 9.14 21.64
C ALA A 213 -19.85 8.27 22.09
N ASN A 214 -19.67 8.12 23.41
CA ASN A 214 -18.72 7.17 23.99
C ASN A 214 -19.47 6.03 24.71
N ILE A 215 -19.39 4.83 24.17
CA ILE A 215 -20.16 3.65 24.61
C ILE A 215 -19.21 2.63 25.22
N VAL A 216 -19.44 2.27 26.48
CA VAL A 216 -18.54 1.40 27.26
C VAL A 216 -19.31 0.24 27.90
N GLY A 217 -19.01 -0.98 27.46
CA GLY A 217 -19.38 -2.22 28.12
C GLY A 217 -18.31 -2.63 29.13
N THR A 218 -18.61 -2.60 30.42
CA THR A 218 -17.63 -2.87 31.49
C THR A 218 -17.48 -4.35 31.83
N ASN A 219 -18.47 -5.17 31.48
CA ASN A 219 -18.48 -6.64 31.70
C ASN A 219 -19.32 -7.35 30.63
N GLY A 220 -19.26 -6.86 29.39
CA GLY A 220 -19.96 -7.37 28.21
C GLY A 220 -19.61 -6.55 26.99
N ALA A 221 -20.45 -6.60 25.97
CA ALA A 221 -20.30 -5.86 24.73
C ALA A 221 -20.52 -4.35 24.91
N GLY A 222 -19.95 -3.54 24.02
CA GLY A 222 -20.30 -2.14 23.92
C GLY A 222 -21.81 -1.98 23.66
N ILE A 223 -22.35 -2.72 22.69
CA ILE A 223 -23.78 -2.75 22.34
C ILE A 223 -24.26 -4.20 22.33
N LEU A 224 -25.28 -4.50 23.13
CA LEU A 224 -26.00 -5.77 23.12
C LEU A 224 -27.31 -5.62 22.36
N ILE A 225 -27.54 -6.44 21.33
CA ILE A 225 -28.81 -6.54 20.62
C ILE A 225 -29.43 -7.90 20.97
N GLN A 226 -30.53 -7.90 21.74
CA GLN A 226 -31.12 -9.14 22.23
C GLN A 226 -32.62 -8.99 22.41
N PRO A 227 -33.45 -9.91 21.88
CA PRO A 227 -34.89 -9.86 22.10
C PRO A 227 -35.24 -10.06 23.58
N SER A 228 -36.33 -9.47 24.03
CA SER A 228 -36.85 -9.72 25.38
C SER A 228 -37.18 -11.21 25.57
N PRO A 229 -36.83 -11.80 26.71
CA PRO A 229 -37.05 -13.22 26.98
C PRO A 229 -38.50 -13.65 26.86
N GLY A 230 -38.76 -14.82 26.26
CA GLY A 230 -40.08 -15.44 26.18
C GLY A 230 -41.01 -14.86 25.11
N GLN A 231 -40.55 -13.91 24.33
CA GLN A 231 -41.36 -13.33 23.25
C GLN A 231 -41.17 -14.11 21.93
N THR A 232 -42.19 -14.20 21.10
CA THR A 232 -42.20 -14.86 19.79
C THR A 232 -42.65 -13.88 18.70
N GLY A 233 -42.19 -14.04 17.46
CA GLY A 233 -42.57 -13.23 16.30
C GLY A 233 -41.35 -12.54 15.63
N ASN A 234 -41.63 -11.84 14.52
CA ASN A 234 -40.61 -11.10 13.78
C ASN A 234 -40.18 -9.86 14.56
N ARG A 235 -38.89 -9.69 14.71
CA ARG A 235 -38.26 -8.61 15.48
C ARG A 235 -37.15 -7.99 14.70
N SER A 236 -37.05 -6.67 14.78
CA SER A 236 -36.00 -5.97 14.08
C SER A 236 -35.32 -4.89 14.96
N ALA A 237 -34.05 -4.73 14.81
CA ALA A 237 -33.27 -3.64 15.39
C ALA A 237 -32.53 -2.90 14.28
N THR A 238 -32.61 -1.58 14.28
CA THR A 238 -31.81 -0.72 13.41
C THR A 238 -30.84 0.04 14.27
N LEU A 239 -29.56 0.00 13.91
CA LEU A 239 -28.49 0.67 14.60
C LEU A 239 -27.71 1.51 13.62
N LEU A 240 -27.62 2.82 13.84
CA LEU A 240 -26.75 3.73 13.14
C LEU A 240 -25.67 4.23 14.10
N ILE A 241 -24.42 4.11 13.67
CA ILE A 241 -23.24 4.56 14.40
C ILE A 241 -22.50 5.54 13.50
N ASP A 242 -22.42 6.79 13.92
CA ASP A 242 -21.76 7.84 13.13
C ASP A 242 -21.04 8.89 13.99
N GLY A 243 -20.61 9.98 13.37
CA GLY A 243 -20.06 11.15 14.05
C GLY A 243 -18.78 10.90 14.86
N GLY A 244 -18.03 9.83 14.57
CA GLY A 244 -16.84 9.46 15.34
C GLY A 244 -17.17 8.84 16.70
N THR A 245 -18.32 8.17 16.82
CA THR A 245 -18.70 7.39 18.00
C THR A 245 -17.62 6.38 18.37
N ARG A 246 -17.29 6.30 19.65
CA ARG A 246 -16.36 5.32 20.21
C ARG A 246 -17.11 4.23 20.93
N ILE A 247 -16.73 2.97 20.70
CA ILE A 247 -17.39 1.81 21.31
C ILE A 247 -16.31 0.87 21.83
N SER A 248 -16.49 0.37 23.04
CA SER A 248 -15.64 -0.66 23.61
C SER A 248 -16.48 -1.64 24.45
N GLY A 249 -16.20 -2.92 24.32
CA GLY A 249 -16.72 -3.97 25.20
C GLY A 249 -15.55 -4.67 25.88
N SER A 250 -15.69 -4.97 27.17
CA SER A 250 -14.66 -5.68 27.93
C SER A 250 -14.47 -7.13 27.47
N ASP A 251 -15.43 -7.68 26.75
CA ASP A 251 -15.38 -9.00 26.09
C ASP A 251 -14.77 -8.94 24.68
N GLY A 252 -14.30 -7.77 24.24
CA GLY A 252 -13.72 -7.53 22.90
C GLY A 252 -14.79 -7.28 21.81
N ASN A 253 -16.08 -7.32 22.14
CA ASN A 253 -17.16 -7.09 21.19
C ASN A 253 -17.61 -5.62 21.21
N LEU A 254 -17.57 -4.98 20.05
CA LEU A 254 -18.28 -3.69 19.84
C LEU A 254 -19.78 -3.92 19.90
N ILE A 255 -20.24 -4.94 19.15
CA ILE A 255 -21.64 -5.31 19.02
C ILE A 255 -21.78 -6.81 19.17
N SER A 256 -22.73 -7.23 20.01
CA SER A 256 -23.13 -8.62 20.17
C SER A 256 -24.62 -8.74 19.89
N ALA A 257 -25.03 -9.57 18.92
CA ALA A 257 -26.43 -9.86 18.59
C ALA A 257 -26.78 -11.30 19.00
N VAL A 258 -27.76 -11.45 19.86
CA VAL A 258 -28.11 -12.73 20.49
C VAL A 258 -29.62 -13.00 20.34
N GLY A 259 -29.98 -14.24 20.00
CA GLY A 259 -31.35 -14.71 19.85
C GLY A 259 -32.00 -14.33 18.50
N PRO A 260 -33.24 -14.75 18.26
CA PRO A 260 -33.91 -14.63 16.97
C PRO A 260 -34.38 -13.17 16.72
N ILE A 261 -33.44 -12.32 16.31
CA ILE A 261 -33.64 -10.91 15.96
C ILE A 261 -32.97 -10.60 14.63
N THR A 262 -33.62 -9.76 13.81
CA THR A 262 -32.98 -9.23 12.59
C THR A 262 -32.39 -7.85 12.89
N SER A 263 -31.09 -7.71 12.74
CA SER A 263 -30.36 -6.48 13.00
C SER A 263 -29.84 -5.89 11.70
N ALA A 264 -30.19 -4.62 11.44
CA ALA A 264 -29.61 -3.80 10.40
C ALA A 264 -28.67 -2.78 11.05
N ILE A 265 -27.36 -2.99 10.88
CA ILE A 265 -26.30 -2.19 11.53
C ILE A 265 -25.60 -1.40 10.44
N THR A 266 -25.54 -0.09 10.59
CA THR A 266 -24.77 0.80 9.72
C THR A 266 -23.71 1.53 10.53
N ILE A 267 -22.47 1.41 10.10
CA ILE A 267 -21.36 2.22 10.62
C ILE A 267 -20.98 3.21 9.51
N ASP A 268 -21.07 4.49 9.82
CA ASP A 268 -20.93 5.58 8.88
C ASP A 268 -19.81 6.52 9.32
N ASN A 269 -18.82 6.73 8.46
CA ASN A 269 -17.69 7.66 8.68
C ASN A 269 -17.08 7.56 10.08
N THR A 270 -16.92 6.34 10.59
CA THR A 270 -16.49 6.10 11.97
C THR A 270 -15.47 4.97 12.02
N PRO A 271 -14.23 5.22 12.52
CA PRO A 271 -13.24 4.18 12.73
C PRO A 271 -13.53 3.42 14.03
N LEU A 272 -13.58 2.09 13.94
CA LEU A 272 -13.81 1.21 15.09
C LEU A 272 -12.82 0.05 15.13
N THR A 273 -12.45 -0.37 16.34
CA THR A 273 -11.62 -1.55 16.58
C THR A 273 -12.27 -2.46 17.59
N GLY A 274 -12.55 -3.70 17.21
CA GLY A 274 -13.22 -4.73 17.99
C GLY A 274 -14.15 -5.59 17.13
N ASN A 275 -14.77 -6.59 17.71
CA ASN A 275 -15.52 -7.59 16.99
C ASN A 275 -17.02 -7.25 16.86
N VAL A 276 -17.65 -7.78 15.80
CA VAL A 276 -19.12 -7.81 15.65
C VAL A 276 -19.53 -9.27 15.60
N THR A 277 -20.36 -9.70 16.56
CA THR A 277 -20.67 -11.11 16.74
C THR A 277 -22.19 -11.37 16.74
N GLY A 278 -22.62 -12.39 16.02
CA GLY A 278 -23.93 -13.02 16.15
C GLY A 278 -23.79 -14.36 16.91
N ASP A 279 -24.86 -14.83 17.54
CA ASP A 279 -24.91 -16.15 18.19
C ASP A 279 -25.27 -17.30 17.24
N GLY A 280 -25.47 -17.01 15.95
CA GLY A 280 -25.91 -17.96 14.92
C GLY A 280 -27.41 -18.11 14.81
N THR A 281 -28.23 -17.56 15.74
CA THR A 281 -29.68 -17.47 15.64
C THR A 281 -30.15 -16.07 15.24
N ALA A 282 -29.35 -15.05 15.49
CA ALA A 282 -29.54 -13.68 15.04
C ALA A 282 -29.23 -13.53 13.54
N VAL A 283 -30.08 -12.76 12.85
CA VAL A 283 -29.83 -12.28 11.48
C VAL A 283 -29.10 -10.94 11.59
N VAL A 284 -27.82 -10.91 11.25
CA VAL A 284 -26.98 -9.71 11.41
C VAL A 284 -26.53 -9.23 10.04
N ASN A 285 -27.04 -8.05 9.64
CA ASN A 285 -26.66 -7.38 8.40
C ASN A 285 -25.85 -6.14 8.75
N LEU A 286 -24.57 -6.11 8.34
CA LEU A 286 -23.64 -5.02 8.61
C LEU A 286 -23.34 -4.24 7.33
N THR A 287 -23.42 -2.92 7.41
CA THR A 287 -23.01 -2.00 6.34
C THR A 287 -21.92 -1.07 6.85
N LEU A 288 -20.82 -1.01 6.16
CA LEU A 288 -19.75 -0.04 6.33
C LEU A 288 -19.81 0.97 5.18
N GLN A 289 -19.88 2.26 5.49
CA GLN A 289 -19.99 3.29 4.45
C GLN A 289 -19.29 4.59 4.82
N ASN A 290 -19.05 5.44 3.82
CA ASN A 290 -18.51 6.80 3.95
C ASN A 290 -17.17 6.86 4.70
N ASN A 291 -16.16 6.09 4.21
CA ASN A 291 -14.82 6.02 4.80
C ASN A 291 -14.74 5.40 6.22
N THR A 292 -15.67 4.52 6.54
CA THR A 292 -15.60 3.73 7.77
C THR A 292 -14.44 2.77 7.74
N SER A 293 -13.71 2.66 8.84
CA SER A 293 -12.66 1.63 9.04
C SER A 293 -13.04 0.74 10.20
N LEU A 294 -13.21 -0.56 9.96
CA LEU A 294 -13.47 -1.55 11.00
C LEU A 294 -12.29 -2.53 11.07
N THR A 295 -11.62 -2.60 12.21
CA THR A 295 -10.59 -3.60 12.49
C THR A 295 -11.14 -4.61 13.48
N GLY A 296 -11.29 -5.86 13.08
CA GLY A 296 -11.83 -6.88 13.97
C GLY A 296 -12.36 -8.11 13.25
N SER A 297 -12.82 -9.07 14.05
CA SER A 297 -13.45 -10.30 13.57
C SER A 297 -14.95 -10.12 13.41
N LEU A 298 -15.51 -10.69 12.35
CA LEU A 298 -16.93 -10.74 12.08
C LEU A 298 -17.39 -12.19 12.22
N THR A 299 -18.21 -12.48 13.24
CA THR A 299 -18.61 -13.85 13.54
C THR A 299 -20.11 -14.02 13.40
N ASN A 300 -20.56 -15.03 12.66
CA ASN A 300 -21.96 -15.36 12.42
C ASN A 300 -22.80 -14.19 11.90
N LEU A 301 -22.23 -13.35 11.03
CA LEU A 301 -22.99 -12.38 10.28
C LEU A 301 -23.79 -13.09 9.17
N THR A 302 -24.93 -12.51 8.78
CA THR A 302 -25.71 -12.96 7.62
C THR A 302 -25.21 -12.30 6.35
N SER A 303 -24.93 -11.00 6.42
CA SER A 303 -24.39 -10.23 5.29
C SER A 303 -23.49 -9.09 5.74
N LEU A 304 -22.56 -8.75 4.84
CA LEU A 304 -21.68 -7.58 4.94
C LEU A 304 -21.76 -6.77 3.65
N ALA A 305 -21.99 -5.48 3.77
CA ALA A 305 -21.82 -4.51 2.69
C ALA A 305 -20.62 -3.59 3.01
N VAL A 306 -19.64 -3.48 2.09
CA VAL A 306 -18.50 -2.58 2.22
C VAL A 306 -18.56 -1.57 1.09
N ASN A 307 -18.95 -0.36 1.42
CA ASN A 307 -19.21 0.70 0.46
C ASN A 307 -18.01 1.66 0.33
N SER A 308 -18.11 2.56 -0.62
CA SER A 308 -17.07 3.49 -1.06
C SER A 308 -16.23 4.10 0.07
N GLY A 309 -14.93 3.97 -0.05
CA GLY A 309 -13.93 4.47 0.89
C GLY A 309 -13.86 3.68 2.22
N SER A 310 -14.76 2.73 2.44
CA SER A 310 -14.77 1.95 3.68
C SER A 310 -13.86 0.74 3.60
N GLN A 311 -13.34 0.34 4.75
CA GLN A 311 -12.42 -0.75 4.88
C GLN A 311 -12.79 -1.68 6.05
N TRP A 312 -12.70 -2.99 5.80
CA TRP A 312 -12.66 -4.00 6.84
C TRP A 312 -11.28 -4.65 6.89
N MET A 313 -10.63 -4.60 8.04
CA MET A 313 -9.31 -5.19 8.31
C MET A 313 -9.48 -6.40 9.23
N LEU A 314 -9.07 -7.57 8.77
CA LEU A 314 -9.19 -8.81 9.52
C LEU A 314 -8.16 -8.89 10.67
N THR A 315 -8.52 -9.58 11.73
CA THR A 315 -7.62 -9.92 12.85
C THR A 315 -7.37 -11.43 12.97
N GLY A 316 -7.86 -12.21 12.01
CA GLY A 316 -7.75 -13.66 11.93
C GLY A 316 -8.63 -14.21 10.82
N ASN A 317 -8.71 -15.54 10.70
CA ASN A 317 -9.62 -16.18 9.75
C ASN A 317 -11.06 -15.76 10.01
N ASN A 318 -11.79 -15.46 8.95
CA ASN A 318 -13.19 -15.03 9.05
C ASN A 318 -14.08 -15.74 8.02
N SER A 319 -15.40 -15.78 8.33
CA SER A 319 -16.38 -16.34 7.42
C SER A 319 -17.66 -15.49 7.42
N VAL A 320 -18.10 -15.08 6.22
CA VAL A 320 -19.33 -14.29 6.02
C VAL A 320 -20.14 -14.89 4.86
N PRO A 321 -21.42 -15.26 5.07
CA PRO A 321 -22.25 -15.90 4.02
C PRO A 321 -22.43 -15.06 2.77
N THR A 322 -22.69 -13.77 2.91
CA THR A 322 -22.92 -12.87 1.76
C THR A 322 -22.13 -11.58 1.91
N VAL A 323 -21.32 -11.27 0.92
CA VAL A 323 -20.59 -10.00 0.85
C VAL A 323 -20.93 -9.26 -0.43
N THR A 324 -21.28 -8.00 -0.27
CA THR A 324 -21.46 -7.06 -1.38
C THR A 324 -20.46 -5.91 -1.22
N MET A 325 -19.69 -5.64 -2.25
CA MET A 325 -18.74 -4.53 -2.27
C MET A 325 -19.20 -3.48 -3.29
N ASN A 326 -19.02 -2.22 -2.92
CA ASN A 326 -19.25 -1.09 -3.81
C ASN A 326 -18.11 -0.08 -3.64
N ALA A 327 -16.99 -0.36 -4.29
CA ALA A 327 -15.73 0.40 -4.16
C ALA A 327 -15.20 0.46 -2.71
N GLY A 328 -15.41 -0.60 -1.93
CA GLY A 328 -14.84 -0.78 -0.59
C GLY A 328 -13.58 -1.63 -0.63
N THR A 329 -12.89 -1.72 0.49
CA THR A 329 -11.67 -2.51 0.66
C THR A 329 -11.85 -3.57 1.75
N ILE A 330 -11.40 -4.80 1.48
CA ILE A 330 -11.26 -5.83 2.51
C ILE A 330 -9.78 -6.19 2.61
N ASP A 331 -9.19 -5.96 3.77
CA ASP A 331 -7.79 -6.28 4.05
C ASP A 331 -7.71 -7.63 4.76
N ILE A 332 -7.40 -8.68 4.01
CA ILE A 332 -7.29 -10.06 4.52
C ILE A 332 -6.01 -10.21 5.33
N SER A 333 -4.91 -9.58 4.91
CA SER A 333 -3.65 -9.58 5.68
C SER A 333 -3.81 -8.88 7.02
N GLY A 334 -4.64 -7.85 7.08
CA GLY A 334 -5.09 -7.22 8.30
C GLY A 334 -3.97 -6.87 9.26
N THR A 335 -4.15 -7.23 10.54
CA THR A 335 -3.15 -7.00 11.59
C THR A 335 -1.95 -7.95 11.51
N ALA A 336 -2.00 -9.00 10.69
CA ALA A 336 -0.89 -9.91 10.47
C ALA A 336 0.05 -9.46 9.34
N ALA A 337 -0.25 -8.35 8.66
CA ALA A 337 0.58 -7.82 7.59
C ALA A 337 2.06 -7.67 8.03
N GLY A 338 2.96 -8.35 7.29
CA GLY A 338 4.40 -8.33 7.58
C GLY A 338 4.86 -9.22 8.74
N THR A 339 3.97 -9.96 9.41
CA THR A 339 4.33 -10.89 10.50
C THR A 339 4.66 -12.30 10.03
N GLY A 340 4.36 -12.63 8.75
CA GLY A 340 4.46 -13.97 8.18
C GLY A 340 3.29 -14.90 8.53
N ALA A 341 2.28 -14.41 9.24
CA ALA A 341 1.01 -15.12 9.43
C ALA A 341 0.04 -14.75 8.29
N PHE A 342 -0.75 -15.70 7.85
CA PHE A 342 -1.72 -15.54 6.76
C PHE A 342 -3.12 -15.93 7.20
N HIS A 343 -4.12 -15.28 6.61
CA HIS A 343 -5.52 -15.49 6.93
C HIS A 343 -6.30 -16.05 5.75
N THR A 344 -7.37 -16.76 6.07
CA THR A 344 -8.39 -17.16 5.09
C THR A 344 -9.69 -16.40 5.36
N LEU A 345 -10.18 -15.74 4.32
CA LEU A 345 -11.54 -15.17 4.30
C LEU A 345 -12.44 -16.09 3.50
N THR A 346 -13.40 -16.73 4.18
CA THR A 346 -14.39 -17.60 3.56
C THR A 346 -15.70 -16.86 3.33
N LEU A 347 -16.17 -16.81 2.09
CA LEU A 347 -17.42 -16.18 1.71
C LEU A 347 -18.38 -17.22 1.11
N GLY A 348 -19.67 -17.13 1.45
CA GLY A 348 -20.67 -17.92 0.76
C GLY A 348 -20.95 -17.39 -0.65
N SER A 349 -21.03 -16.07 -0.80
CA SER A 349 -21.15 -15.37 -2.09
C SER A 349 -20.48 -13.99 -2.06
N LEU A 350 -20.03 -13.55 -3.23
CA LEU A 350 -19.40 -12.23 -3.42
C LEU A 350 -20.00 -11.53 -4.64
N SER A 351 -20.34 -10.25 -4.50
CA SER A 351 -20.89 -9.44 -5.59
C SER A 351 -20.42 -7.99 -5.54
N GLY A 352 -20.40 -7.32 -6.70
CA GLY A 352 -20.08 -5.90 -6.83
C GLY A 352 -18.67 -5.63 -7.32
N ASN A 353 -17.99 -4.67 -6.71
CA ASN A 353 -16.61 -4.27 -7.07
C ASN A 353 -15.86 -3.69 -5.87
N GLY A 354 -14.55 -3.85 -5.84
CA GLY A 354 -13.71 -3.31 -4.76
C GLY A 354 -12.33 -3.95 -4.72
N ASP A 355 -11.63 -3.69 -3.64
CA ASP A 355 -10.23 -4.06 -3.46
C ASP A 355 -10.05 -5.09 -2.35
N PHE A 356 -9.16 -6.05 -2.59
CA PHE A 356 -8.66 -6.96 -1.56
C PHE A 356 -7.17 -6.71 -1.35
N ARG A 357 -6.76 -6.60 -0.08
CA ARG A 357 -5.34 -6.56 0.30
C ARG A 357 -4.94 -7.90 0.87
N MET A 358 -3.82 -8.44 0.39
CA MET A 358 -3.38 -9.80 0.69
C MET A 358 -1.86 -9.84 0.85
N GLY A 359 -1.39 -10.65 1.79
CA GLY A 359 0.01 -11.00 1.95
C GLY A 359 0.30 -12.38 1.37
N THR A 360 1.51 -12.58 0.84
CA THR A 360 1.98 -13.89 0.36
C THR A 360 3.43 -14.14 0.77
N ASN A 361 3.80 -15.40 0.87
CA ASN A 361 5.17 -15.89 0.85
C ASN A 361 5.27 -16.96 -0.26
N ILE A 362 5.56 -16.52 -1.46
CA ILE A 362 5.58 -17.37 -2.65
C ILE A 362 6.65 -18.46 -2.50
N ALA A 363 7.80 -18.13 -1.92
CA ALA A 363 8.87 -19.10 -1.68
C ALA A 363 8.48 -20.26 -0.74
N ALA A 364 7.55 -20.01 0.18
CA ALA A 364 7.02 -21.03 1.10
C ALA A 364 5.69 -21.63 0.64
N HIS A 365 5.17 -21.23 -0.52
CA HIS A 365 3.84 -21.58 -1.04
C HIS A 365 2.69 -21.31 -0.06
N THR A 366 2.78 -20.20 0.68
CA THR A 366 1.77 -19.79 1.66
C THR A 366 1.32 -18.35 1.38
N GLY A 367 0.08 -18.04 1.73
CA GLY A 367 -0.46 -16.69 1.56
C GLY A 367 -1.87 -16.58 2.08
N ASP A 368 -2.36 -15.35 2.11
CA ASP A 368 -3.77 -15.09 2.38
C ASP A 368 -4.63 -15.69 1.27
N LEU A 369 -5.81 -16.17 1.64
CA LEU A 369 -6.73 -16.81 0.73
C LEU A 369 -8.13 -16.17 0.80
N LEU A 370 -8.65 -15.76 -0.34
CA LEU A 370 -10.06 -15.44 -0.53
C LEU A 370 -10.78 -16.69 -1.05
N ALA A 371 -11.58 -17.34 -0.20
CA ALA A 371 -12.33 -18.55 -0.55
C ALA A 371 -13.82 -18.22 -0.69
N VAL A 372 -14.34 -18.09 -1.91
CA VAL A 372 -15.77 -17.91 -2.19
C VAL A 372 -16.36 -19.28 -2.51
N THR A 373 -17.10 -19.87 -1.58
CA THR A 373 -17.64 -21.24 -1.72
C THR A 373 -18.77 -21.33 -2.73
N GLY A 374 -19.49 -20.25 -2.98
CA GLY A 374 -20.54 -20.14 -3.99
C GLY A 374 -20.13 -19.21 -5.14
N ASN A 375 -21.08 -18.45 -5.64
CA ASN A 375 -20.86 -17.56 -6.78
C ASN A 375 -20.10 -16.28 -6.41
N ALA A 376 -19.11 -15.95 -7.20
CA ALA A 376 -18.46 -14.64 -7.23
C ALA A 376 -18.82 -13.91 -8.54
N THR A 377 -19.29 -12.66 -8.45
CA THR A 377 -19.65 -11.83 -9.61
C THR A 377 -19.10 -10.42 -9.43
N GLY A 378 -18.76 -9.76 -10.54
CA GLY A 378 -18.24 -8.40 -10.52
C GLY A 378 -16.76 -8.31 -10.84
N ALA A 379 -16.10 -7.22 -10.45
CA ALA A 379 -14.70 -6.95 -10.76
C ALA A 379 -13.93 -6.47 -9.53
N TYR A 380 -12.78 -7.10 -9.24
CA TYR A 380 -12.02 -6.85 -8.02
C TYR A 380 -10.54 -6.66 -8.33
N GLN A 381 -9.90 -5.78 -7.56
CA GLN A 381 -8.46 -5.58 -7.61
C GLN A 381 -7.79 -6.25 -6.40
N LEU A 382 -6.71 -6.94 -6.65
CA LEU A 382 -5.90 -7.56 -5.61
C LEU A 382 -4.61 -6.76 -5.42
N HIS A 383 -4.42 -6.23 -4.22
CA HIS A 383 -3.17 -5.64 -3.77
C HIS A 383 -2.39 -6.73 -3.04
N VAL A 384 -1.51 -7.41 -3.74
CA VAL A 384 -0.74 -8.52 -3.19
C VAL A 384 0.66 -8.04 -2.85
N ARG A 385 1.05 -8.17 -1.58
CA ARG A 385 2.41 -7.93 -1.11
C ARG A 385 3.07 -9.26 -0.77
N ASN A 386 4.15 -9.57 -1.48
CA ASN A 386 4.95 -10.76 -1.18
C ASN A 386 5.95 -10.45 -0.05
N SER A 387 6.08 -11.38 0.88
CA SER A 387 7.10 -11.38 1.93
C SER A 387 7.74 -12.76 1.95
N GLY A 388 9.06 -12.83 1.98
CA GLY A 388 9.77 -14.11 2.04
C GLY A 388 11.04 -14.15 1.21
N ALA A 389 11.68 -15.32 1.23
CA ALA A 389 12.93 -15.58 0.54
C ALA A 389 12.72 -15.79 -0.97
N GLU A 390 13.84 -15.98 -1.67
CA GLU A 390 13.89 -16.37 -3.07
C GLU A 390 13.13 -17.68 -3.31
N PRO A 391 12.18 -17.76 -4.26
CA PRO A 391 11.53 -19.01 -4.61
C PRO A 391 12.52 -20.05 -5.15
N THR A 392 12.47 -21.25 -4.61
CA THR A 392 13.30 -22.37 -5.06
C THR A 392 12.65 -23.19 -6.17
N ASP A 393 11.35 -23.09 -6.32
CA ASP A 393 10.57 -23.61 -7.45
C ASP A 393 9.50 -22.59 -7.86
N LEU A 394 8.92 -22.79 -9.04
CA LEU A 394 7.98 -21.87 -9.65
C LEU A 394 6.52 -22.39 -9.62
N THR A 395 6.20 -23.25 -8.64
CA THR A 395 4.84 -23.79 -8.46
C THR A 395 3.85 -22.65 -8.20
N PRO A 396 2.73 -22.58 -8.91
CA PRO A 396 1.74 -21.52 -8.73
C PRO A 396 1.14 -21.50 -7.32
N LEU A 397 0.89 -20.30 -6.78
CA LEU A 397 0.23 -20.08 -5.49
C LEU A 397 -1.22 -19.65 -5.70
N THR A 398 -2.17 -20.41 -5.17
CA THR A 398 -3.59 -20.04 -5.20
C THR A 398 -3.88 -18.94 -4.18
N VAL A 399 -4.48 -17.83 -4.64
CA VAL A 399 -4.86 -16.67 -3.81
C VAL A 399 -6.38 -16.42 -3.77
N VAL A 400 -7.11 -16.89 -4.79
CA VAL A 400 -8.58 -16.85 -4.80
C VAL A 400 -9.13 -18.18 -5.27
N THR A 401 -10.17 -18.67 -4.59
CA THR A 401 -10.99 -19.80 -5.05
C THR A 401 -12.45 -19.36 -5.15
N THR A 402 -13.17 -19.83 -6.17
CA THR A 402 -14.60 -19.55 -6.32
C THR A 402 -15.40 -20.81 -6.64
N GLY A 403 -16.67 -20.86 -6.24
CA GLY A 403 -17.59 -21.90 -6.70
C GLY A 403 -18.12 -21.66 -8.11
N GLY A 404 -17.83 -20.52 -8.72
CA GLY A 404 -18.26 -20.08 -10.04
C GLY A 404 -18.70 -18.62 -10.05
N GLY A 405 -19.46 -18.18 -11.07
CA GLY A 405 -20.12 -16.86 -11.11
C GLY A 405 -19.48 -15.82 -12.02
N GLY A 406 -18.29 -16.02 -12.55
CA GLY A 406 -17.67 -15.15 -13.56
C GLY A 406 -17.14 -13.81 -13.04
N ALA A 407 -16.72 -13.73 -11.76
CA ALA A 407 -15.99 -12.57 -11.26
C ALA A 407 -14.65 -12.42 -11.98
N ALA A 408 -14.24 -11.17 -12.21
CA ALA A 408 -12.93 -10.83 -12.71
C ALA A 408 -12.04 -10.34 -11.56
N PHE A 409 -10.83 -10.89 -11.46
CA PHE A 409 -9.80 -10.43 -10.54
C PHE A 409 -8.59 -9.93 -11.32
N SER A 410 -7.97 -8.84 -10.88
CA SER A 410 -6.77 -8.27 -11.48
C SER A 410 -5.80 -7.80 -10.41
N LEU A 411 -4.50 -7.82 -10.70
CA LEU A 411 -3.47 -7.27 -9.81
C LEU A 411 -3.34 -5.76 -9.99
N VAL A 412 -3.21 -5.05 -8.90
CA VAL A 412 -2.68 -3.70 -8.90
C VAL A 412 -1.18 -3.77 -9.18
N GLY A 413 -0.70 -2.97 -10.16
CA GLY A 413 0.68 -3.08 -10.64
C GLY A 413 0.91 -4.16 -11.68
N GLY A 414 -0.07 -5.03 -11.94
CA GLY A 414 -0.03 -6.07 -12.98
C GLY A 414 0.71 -7.34 -12.57
N LYS A 415 1.75 -7.25 -11.74
CA LYS A 415 2.59 -8.37 -11.30
C LYS A 415 2.89 -8.34 -9.80
N VAL A 416 3.26 -9.50 -9.26
CA VAL A 416 3.79 -9.65 -7.89
C VAL A 416 5.25 -10.05 -7.96
N ASP A 417 6.11 -9.27 -7.33
CA ASP A 417 7.55 -9.54 -7.31
C ASP A 417 7.92 -10.49 -6.17
N ALA A 418 8.66 -11.57 -6.49
CA ALA A 418 9.19 -12.51 -5.51
C ALA A 418 10.63 -12.87 -5.85
N GLY A 419 11.58 -12.37 -5.09
CA GLY A 419 12.99 -12.53 -5.38
C GLY A 419 13.34 -11.98 -6.77
N VAL A 420 13.91 -12.82 -7.62
CA VAL A 420 14.26 -12.43 -9.00
C VAL A 420 13.12 -12.57 -10.00
N TYR A 421 12.01 -13.21 -9.63
CA TYR A 421 10.92 -13.53 -10.57
C TYR A 421 9.66 -12.72 -10.30
N SER A 422 8.98 -12.31 -11.38
CA SER A 422 7.65 -11.71 -11.36
C SER A 422 6.57 -12.74 -11.63
N TYR A 423 5.43 -12.60 -10.95
CA TYR A 423 4.28 -13.50 -11.04
C TYR A 423 3.05 -12.74 -11.53
N ASP A 424 2.36 -13.31 -12.52
CA ASP A 424 1.07 -12.85 -13.02
C ASP A 424 -0.08 -13.52 -12.26
N LEU A 425 -1.23 -12.84 -12.21
CA LEU A 425 -2.47 -13.47 -11.76
C LEU A 425 -3.15 -14.17 -12.94
N ARG A 426 -3.33 -15.47 -12.84
CA ARG A 426 -3.97 -16.30 -13.89
C ARG A 426 -5.18 -17.02 -13.35
N GLN A 427 -6.20 -17.15 -14.17
CA GLN A 427 -7.35 -17.98 -13.87
C GLN A 427 -7.05 -19.43 -14.27
N ASP A 428 -7.18 -20.34 -13.29
CA ASP A 428 -7.09 -21.78 -13.47
C ASP A 428 -8.41 -22.43 -13.04
N GLY A 429 -9.28 -22.70 -13.98
CA GLY A 429 -10.65 -23.13 -13.72
C GLY A 429 -11.44 -22.05 -12.94
N ASN A 430 -11.85 -22.39 -11.72
CA ASN A 430 -12.53 -21.49 -10.80
C ASN A 430 -11.58 -20.83 -9.79
N ASN A 431 -10.28 -21.06 -9.91
CA ASN A 431 -9.26 -20.51 -9.03
C ASN A 431 -8.47 -19.39 -9.72
N TRP A 432 -7.86 -18.54 -8.92
CA TRP A 432 -6.92 -17.54 -9.38
C TRP A 432 -5.60 -17.77 -8.67
N VAL A 433 -4.55 -17.95 -9.48
CA VAL A 433 -3.23 -18.32 -9.02
C VAL A 433 -2.20 -17.28 -9.42
N LEU A 434 -1.23 -17.06 -8.55
CA LEU A 434 0.00 -16.34 -8.92
C LEU A 434 0.93 -17.35 -9.60
N ALA A 435 1.30 -17.08 -10.84
CA ALA A 435 2.17 -17.93 -11.63
C ALA A 435 3.16 -17.10 -12.44
N THR A 436 4.39 -17.60 -12.61
CA THR A 436 5.31 -16.96 -13.54
C THR A 436 4.98 -17.41 -14.96
N ASP A 437 5.33 -16.60 -15.95
CA ASP A 437 5.19 -16.99 -17.34
C ASP A 437 6.35 -17.92 -17.74
N PRO A 438 6.11 -19.19 -18.07
CA PRO A 438 7.09 -19.94 -18.81
C PRO A 438 7.16 -19.25 -20.19
N HIS A 439 8.30 -18.69 -20.55
CA HIS A 439 8.54 -18.11 -21.87
C HIS A 439 8.11 -19.08 -22.96
N ASP A 440 7.55 -18.56 -24.05
CA ASP A 440 7.26 -19.32 -25.26
C ASP A 440 8.49 -20.14 -25.69
N PRO A 441 8.33 -21.34 -26.23
CA PRO A 441 9.44 -22.24 -26.62
C PRO A 441 10.43 -21.65 -27.64
N GLY A 442 10.32 -20.41 -28.02
CA GLY A 442 11.21 -19.69 -28.93
C GLY A 442 12.00 -18.55 -28.30
N ASP A 443 11.72 -18.21 -27.08
CA ASP A 443 12.39 -17.10 -26.37
C ASP A 443 13.55 -17.63 -25.50
N PRO A 444 14.79 -17.10 -25.63
CA PRO A 444 15.95 -17.65 -24.91
C PRO A 444 16.00 -17.24 -23.43
N GLY A 445 14.92 -16.70 -22.85
CA GLY A 445 14.86 -16.27 -21.46
C GLY A 445 14.11 -17.26 -20.56
N GLY A 446 14.47 -17.34 -19.30
CA GLY A 446 13.71 -18.05 -18.27
C GLY A 446 12.41 -17.29 -17.88
N PRO A 447 11.85 -17.55 -16.70
CA PRO A 447 10.67 -16.84 -16.20
C PRO A 447 10.87 -15.32 -16.18
N ASP A 448 9.77 -14.57 -16.23
CA ASP A 448 9.80 -13.10 -16.15
C ASP A 448 10.58 -12.60 -14.95
N LEU A 449 11.54 -11.72 -15.20
CA LEU A 449 12.37 -11.13 -14.15
C LEU A 449 11.71 -9.89 -13.54
N THR A 450 11.86 -9.74 -12.23
CA THR A 450 11.43 -8.51 -11.55
C THR A 450 12.20 -7.28 -12.08
N PRO A 451 11.62 -6.08 -12.02
CA PRO A 451 12.31 -4.85 -12.35
C PRO A 451 13.63 -4.68 -11.57
N GLY A 452 13.65 -5.16 -10.30
CA GLY A 452 14.86 -5.19 -9.48
C GLY A 452 15.94 -6.07 -10.08
N ALA A 453 15.61 -7.32 -10.41
CA ALA A 453 16.55 -8.26 -11.02
C ALA A 453 17.07 -7.75 -12.36
N GLN A 454 16.20 -7.24 -13.24
CA GLN A 454 16.60 -6.66 -14.53
C GLN A 454 17.59 -5.50 -14.34
N THR A 455 17.30 -4.57 -13.42
CA THR A 455 18.17 -3.42 -13.17
C THR A 455 19.52 -3.85 -12.61
N VAL A 456 19.52 -4.79 -11.65
CA VAL A 456 20.75 -5.33 -11.05
C VAL A 456 21.61 -6.05 -12.08
N ILE A 457 21.02 -6.95 -12.88
CA ILE A 457 21.74 -7.68 -13.95
C ILE A 457 22.33 -6.69 -14.96
N GLY A 458 21.51 -5.73 -15.42
CA GLY A 458 21.94 -4.77 -16.43
C GLY A 458 23.06 -3.85 -15.95
N ILE A 459 22.94 -3.29 -14.73
CA ILE A 459 23.97 -2.36 -14.23
C ILE A 459 25.28 -3.05 -13.85
N SER A 460 25.21 -4.28 -13.34
CA SER A 460 26.40 -5.08 -13.04
C SER A 460 27.16 -5.50 -14.30
N GLY A 461 26.51 -5.52 -15.46
CA GLY A 461 27.15 -5.86 -16.75
C GLY A 461 27.50 -4.67 -17.63
N VAL A 462 27.31 -3.42 -17.19
CA VAL A 462 27.40 -2.24 -18.06
C VAL A 462 28.83 -1.73 -18.32
N ALA A 463 29.76 -2.00 -17.44
CA ALA A 463 31.13 -1.46 -17.51
C ALA A 463 31.82 -1.65 -18.88
N PRO A 464 31.70 -2.81 -19.59
CA PRO A 464 32.24 -2.96 -20.93
C PRO A 464 31.67 -1.95 -21.93
N THR A 465 30.36 -1.68 -21.94
CA THR A 465 29.74 -0.74 -22.89
C THR A 465 30.11 0.71 -22.57
N VAL A 466 30.29 1.06 -21.29
CA VAL A 466 30.86 2.37 -20.89
C VAL A 466 32.27 2.51 -21.45
N TRP A 467 33.10 1.47 -21.27
CA TRP A 467 34.47 1.47 -21.77
C TRP A 467 34.56 1.52 -23.31
N TYR A 468 33.61 0.83 -24.04
CA TYR A 468 33.54 0.92 -25.52
C TYR A 468 33.22 2.34 -25.97
N GLY A 469 32.33 3.04 -25.26
CA GLY A 469 32.00 4.44 -25.56
C GLY A 469 33.19 5.38 -25.43
N GLU A 470 34.09 5.11 -24.50
CA GLU A 470 35.31 5.88 -24.28
C GLU A 470 36.46 5.54 -25.25
N GLN A 471 36.39 4.39 -25.92
CA GLN A 471 37.37 4.02 -26.93
C GLN A 471 37.38 4.96 -28.12
N ALA A 472 38.54 5.15 -28.72
CA ALA A 472 38.71 5.82 -30.00
C ALA A 472 39.94 5.25 -30.72
N ILE A 473 39.89 5.12 -32.04
CA ILE A 473 41.05 4.83 -32.87
C ILE A 473 41.96 6.06 -32.89
N LEU A 474 43.22 5.88 -33.33
CA LEU A 474 44.22 6.95 -33.38
C LEU A 474 43.71 8.22 -34.04
N ARG A 475 43.07 8.09 -35.22
CA ARG A 475 42.52 9.22 -35.98
C ARG A 475 41.41 9.95 -35.21
N SER A 476 40.50 9.21 -34.58
CA SER A 476 39.37 9.77 -33.81
C SER A 476 39.77 10.33 -32.45
N ARG A 477 40.98 10.06 -31.97
CA ARG A 477 41.52 10.55 -30.69
C ARG A 477 42.46 11.74 -30.86
N LEU A 478 43.34 11.70 -31.84
CA LEU A 478 44.42 12.69 -32.04
C LEU A 478 44.26 13.49 -33.31
N GLY A 479 43.24 13.26 -34.14
CA GLY A 479 43.17 13.76 -35.51
C GLY A 479 44.19 13.09 -36.41
N ASP A 480 44.55 13.68 -37.52
CA ASP A 480 45.64 13.16 -38.35
C ASP A 480 46.98 13.79 -37.93
N VAL A 481 47.67 13.10 -37.03
CA VAL A 481 48.98 13.53 -36.52
C VAL A 481 50.05 13.68 -37.63
N ARG A 482 49.78 13.17 -38.85
CA ARG A 482 50.68 13.23 -40.00
C ARG A 482 50.53 14.50 -40.81
N ILE A 483 49.42 15.24 -40.66
CA ILE A 483 49.23 16.56 -41.29
C ILE A 483 50.01 17.62 -40.53
N ALA A 484 50.09 17.50 -39.20
CA ALA A 484 50.99 18.30 -38.38
C ALA A 484 52.44 17.83 -38.55
N ASP A 485 53.38 18.67 -38.22
CA ASP A 485 54.80 18.25 -38.15
C ASP A 485 54.95 17.12 -37.14
N GLN A 486 55.33 15.91 -37.60
CA GLN A 486 55.52 14.70 -36.79
C GLN A 486 56.59 14.85 -35.69
N SER A 487 57.31 15.96 -35.68
CA SER A 487 58.35 16.27 -34.70
C SER A 487 57.83 17.02 -33.46
N ASN A 488 56.53 17.34 -33.39
CA ASN A 488 55.98 18.21 -32.36
C ASN A 488 55.18 17.47 -31.29
N SER A 489 55.47 17.77 -30.05
CA SER A 489 54.67 17.43 -28.87
C SER A 489 53.33 18.16 -28.91
N GLY A 490 52.33 17.68 -28.21
CA GLY A 490 51.03 18.32 -28.23
C GLY A 490 50.10 17.99 -27.05
N VAL A 491 49.08 18.79 -26.95
CA VAL A 491 47.97 18.55 -26.05
C VAL A 491 46.69 18.39 -26.88
N TRP A 492 45.76 17.59 -26.38
CA TRP A 492 44.48 17.37 -27.04
C TRP A 492 43.35 17.26 -26.04
N VAL A 493 42.16 17.64 -26.48
CA VAL A 493 40.90 17.45 -25.75
C VAL A 493 39.85 16.95 -26.75
N ARG A 494 39.07 15.98 -26.34
CA ARG A 494 37.88 15.53 -27.08
C ARG A 494 36.68 15.42 -26.17
N THR A 495 35.50 15.71 -26.71
CA THR A 495 34.19 15.38 -26.11
C THR A 495 33.50 14.38 -27.01
N PHE A 496 32.62 13.56 -26.40
CA PHE A 496 31.86 12.57 -27.14
C PHE A 496 30.48 12.37 -26.50
N GLY A 497 29.51 11.98 -27.34
CA GLY A 497 28.21 11.48 -26.94
C GLY A 497 27.87 10.25 -27.76
N LYS A 498 27.35 9.19 -27.13
CA LYS A 498 26.99 7.93 -27.77
C LYS A 498 25.74 7.34 -27.15
N GLN A 499 25.00 6.57 -27.93
CA GLN A 499 23.88 5.77 -27.41
C GLN A 499 24.09 4.32 -27.83
N PHE A 500 23.91 3.43 -26.84
CA PHE A 500 23.91 1.99 -27.05
C PHE A 500 22.53 1.40 -26.69
N HIS A 501 22.15 0.40 -27.46
CA HIS A 501 21.10 -0.54 -27.10
C HIS A 501 21.79 -1.89 -26.92
N ALA A 502 21.74 -2.42 -25.71
CA ALA A 502 22.29 -3.73 -25.39
C ALA A 502 21.18 -4.71 -25.16
N THR A 503 21.30 -5.89 -25.77
CA THR A 503 20.38 -7.04 -25.69
C THR A 503 21.18 -8.29 -25.33
N PRO A 504 21.69 -8.39 -24.09
CA PRO A 504 22.53 -9.54 -23.69
C PRO A 504 21.72 -10.85 -23.64
N VAL A 505 22.41 -11.97 -23.65
CA VAL A 505 21.79 -13.31 -23.58
C VAL A 505 21.01 -13.54 -22.28
N SER A 506 21.29 -12.76 -21.24
CA SER A 506 20.48 -12.75 -20.00
C SER A 506 19.02 -12.35 -20.20
N GLY A 507 18.67 -11.80 -21.36
CA GLY A 507 17.33 -11.28 -21.66
C GLY A 507 17.04 -9.91 -21.06
N VAL A 508 18.03 -9.23 -20.45
CA VAL A 508 17.85 -7.91 -19.84
C VAL A 508 18.29 -6.83 -20.81
N ASP A 509 17.33 -6.29 -21.53
CA ASP A 509 17.60 -5.21 -22.48
C ASP A 509 17.74 -3.85 -21.76
N TYR A 510 18.70 -3.05 -22.22
CA TYR A 510 18.82 -1.68 -21.73
C TYR A 510 19.29 -0.70 -22.81
N ARG A 511 18.88 0.56 -22.64
CA ARG A 511 19.38 1.68 -23.40
C ARG A 511 20.34 2.48 -22.55
N GLN A 512 21.57 2.72 -23.08
CA GLN A 512 22.60 3.54 -22.46
C GLN A 512 22.84 4.79 -23.29
N THR A 513 22.78 5.96 -22.67
CA THR A 513 23.22 7.22 -23.28
C THR A 513 24.42 7.73 -22.49
N GLN A 514 25.56 7.84 -23.17
CA GLN A 514 26.83 8.22 -22.58
C GLN A 514 27.35 9.52 -23.19
N TYR A 515 27.91 10.37 -22.36
CA TYR A 515 28.65 11.57 -22.77
C TYR A 515 29.86 11.76 -21.88
N GLY A 516 30.95 12.30 -22.46
CA GLY A 516 32.19 12.44 -21.73
C GLY A 516 33.16 13.43 -22.34
N VAL A 517 34.16 13.72 -21.60
CA VAL A 517 35.33 14.53 -22.00
C VAL A 517 36.62 13.83 -21.63
N MET A 518 37.56 13.82 -22.53
CA MET A 518 38.91 13.27 -22.30
C MET A 518 39.95 14.26 -22.84
N GLY A 519 41.08 14.32 -22.17
CA GLY A 519 42.18 15.12 -22.60
C GLY A 519 43.52 14.43 -22.34
N GLY A 520 44.53 14.83 -23.04
CA GLY A 520 45.86 14.27 -22.86
C GLY A 520 46.96 15.14 -23.43
N ALA A 521 48.17 14.75 -23.11
CA ALA A 521 49.39 15.38 -23.63
C ALA A 521 50.37 14.31 -24.07
N ASP A 522 51.10 14.57 -25.12
CA ASP A 522 52.16 13.70 -25.63
C ASP A 522 53.40 14.46 -25.98
N ALA A 523 54.52 13.74 -25.93
CA ALA A 523 55.83 14.22 -26.32
C ALA A 523 56.49 13.27 -27.30
N VAL A 524 57.23 13.82 -28.24
CA VAL A 524 58.13 13.07 -29.10
C VAL A 524 59.36 12.65 -28.29
N VAL A 525 59.54 11.33 -28.11
CA VAL A 525 60.62 10.78 -27.28
C VAL A 525 61.82 10.33 -28.12
N GLY A 526 61.70 10.33 -29.44
CA GLY A 526 62.83 9.98 -30.33
C GLY A 526 62.42 9.19 -31.57
N LYS A 527 63.39 8.73 -32.30
CA LYS A 527 63.23 7.86 -33.48
C LYS A 527 63.78 6.48 -33.19
N ALA A 528 62.96 5.45 -33.39
CA ALA A 528 63.40 4.06 -33.32
C ALA A 528 62.63 3.24 -34.36
N TRP A 529 63.16 2.12 -34.83
CA TRP A 529 62.64 1.26 -35.88
C TRP A 529 62.20 2.02 -37.12
N GLY A 530 62.98 3.07 -37.49
CA GLY A 530 62.75 3.88 -38.68
C GLY A 530 61.59 4.85 -38.58
N GLY A 531 60.94 4.99 -37.48
CA GLY A 531 59.81 5.88 -37.27
C GLY A 531 59.92 6.76 -36.02
N THR A 532 59.02 7.69 -35.85
CA THR A 532 58.93 8.61 -34.71
C THR A 532 58.03 8.03 -33.63
N TRP A 533 58.46 8.06 -32.38
CA TRP A 533 57.70 7.65 -31.19
C TRP A 533 57.18 8.86 -30.43
N LEU A 534 55.86 8.82 -30.16
CA LEU A 534 55.19 9.72 -29.22
C LEU A 534 54.76 8.90 -27.99
N VAL A 535 54.97 9.44 -26.81
CA VAL A 535 54.49 8.86 -25.55
C VAL A 535 53.64 9.91 -24.85
N GLY A 536 52.51 9.52 -24.30
CA GLY A 536 51.60 10.47 -23.66
C GLY A 536 50.77 9.86 -22.53
N ALA A 537 50.09 10.76 -21.83
CA ALA A 537 49.18 10.42 -20.79
C ALA A 537 47.80 11.03 -21.10
N LEU A 538 46.76 10.40 -20.60
CA LEU A 538 45.39 10.89 -20.76
C LEU A 538 44.61 10.79 -19.42
N LEU A 539 43.64 11.69 -19.28
CA LEU A 539 42.68 11.72 -18.24
C LEU A 539 41.30 11.96 -18.86
N GLY A 540 40.25 11.47 -18.22
CA GLY A 540 38.89 11.68 -18.70
C GLY A 540 37.83 11.34 -17.69
N THR A 541 36.63 11.79 -18.00
CA THR A 541 35.43 11.41 -17.28
C THR A 541 34.29 11.24 -18.24
N SER A 542 33.40 10.31 -17.93
CA SER A 542 32.13 10.14 -18.66
C SER A 542 30.99 9.83 -17.70
N HIS A 543 29.79 10.16 -18.16
CA HIS A 543 28.56 9.82 -17.49
C HIS A 543 27.67 9.03 -18.44
N SER A 544 27.14 7.92 -17.96
CA SER A 544 26.18 7.07 -18.67
C SER A 544 24.87 7.01 -17.91
N LYS A 545 23.76 7.25 -18.60
CA LYS A 545 22.40 7.02 -18.11
C LYS A 545 21.87 5.74 -18.74
N LEU A 546 21.41 4.83 -17.92
CA LEU A 546 20.71 3.60 -18.34
C LEU A 546 19.21 3.76 -18.17
N SER A 547 18.47 3.14 -19.05
CA SER A 547 17.01 3.00 -18.95
C SER A 547 16.65 1.55 -19.22
N PHE A 548 15.87 0.98 -18.30
CA PHE A 548 15.33 -0.38 -18.36
C PHE A 548 13.84 -0.32 -18.64
N ASP A 549 13.25 -1.45 -19.00
CA ASP A 549 11.81 -1.58 -19.11
C ASP A 549 11.15 -1.34 -17.75
N GLY A 550 9.87 -0.95 -17.74
CA GLY A 550 9.16 -0.66 -16.49
C GLY A 550 9.55 0.67 -15.81
N GLY A 551 10.47 1.48 -16.41
CA GLY A 551 10.82 2.81 -15.90
C GLY A 551 11.98 2.85 -14.92
N SER A 552 12.58 1.72 -14.58
CA SER A 552 13.80 1.66 -13.76
C SER A 552 14.97 2.30 -14.50
N THR A 553 15.92 2.88 -13.76
CA THR A 553 17.07 3.59 -14.34
C THR A 553 18.37 3.25 -13.61
N GLY A 554 19.49 3.43 -14.30
CA GLY A 554 20.82 3.37 -13.73
C GLY A 554 21.68 4.54 -14.16
N GLY A 555 22.72 4.82 -13.40
CA GLY A 555 23.74 5.81 -13.69
C GLY A 555 25.14 5.25 -13.51
N VAL A 556 26.07 5.62 -14.40
CA VAL A 556 27.51 5.27 -14.25
C VAL A 556 28.36 6.51 -14.47
N ASN A 557 29.13 6.88 -13.47
CA ASN A 557 30.20 7.86 -13.60
C ASN A 557 31.53 7.13 -13.77
N SER A 558 32.24 7.40 -14.85
CA SER A 558 33.56 6.83 -15.13
C SER A 558 34.65 7.89 -14.99
N TYR A 559 35.71 7.56 -14.27
CA TYR A 559 36.91 8.36 -14.15
C TYR A 559 38.08 7.55 -14.74
N THR A 560 38.70 8.09 -15.76
CA THR A 560 39.70 7.39 -16.55
C THR A 560 41.06 8.06 -16.41
N ALA A 561 42.11 7.25 -16.24
CA ALA A 561 43.50 7.66 -16.39
C ALA A 561 44.28 6.64 -17.27
N GLY A 562 45.17 7.10 -18.10
CA GLY A 562 45.90 6.18 -18.99
C GLY A 562 47.18 6.73 -19.54
N LEU A 563 47.95 5.80 -20.09
CA LEU A 563 49.21 6.07 -20.81
C LEU A 563 49.09 5.53 -22.24
N TYR A 564 49.76 6.17 -23.18
CA TYR A 564 49.79 5.70 -24.57
C TYR A 564 51.14 5.91 -25.22
N GLY A 565 51.38 5.03 -26.18
CA GLY A 565 52.53 5.11 -27.04
C GLY A 565 52.17 4.96 -28.51
N THR A 566 52.58 5.89 -29.36
CA THR A 566 52.28 5.90 -30.80
C THR A 566 53.57 5.91 -31.59
N TRP A 567 53.74 4.95 -32.49
CA TRP A 567 54.82 4.91 -33.45
C TRP A 567 54.32 5.27 -34.83
N LEU A 568 54.99 6.18 -35.49
CA LEU A 568 54.68 6.66 -36.85
C LEU A 568 55.83 6.35 -37.78
N GLY A 569 55.61 5.40 -38.70
CA GLY A 569 56.61 4.98 -39.70
C GLY A 569 56.64 5.87 -40.95
N PRO A 570 57.76 5.96 -41.66
CA PRO A 570 57.93 6.84 -42.82
C PRO A 570 57.11 6.44 -44.05
N THR A 571 56.69 5.18 -44.15
CA THR A 571 55.90 4.63 -45.26
C THR A 571 54.39 4.61 -44.97
N GLY A 572 53.96 5.38 -43.94
CA GLY A 572 52.57 5.53 -43.53
C GLY A 572 52.08 4.45 -42.56
N TYR A 573 52.85 3.47 -42.19
CA TYR A 573 52.49 2.54 -41.12
C TYR A 573 52.46 3.26 -39.78
N TYR A 574 51.61 2.81 -38.91
CA TYR A 574 51.55 3.26 -37.53
C TYR A 574 51.21 2.12 -36.60
N PHE A 575 51.64 2.24 -35.36
CA PHE A 575 51.27 1.37 -34.25
C PHE A 575 50.96 2.23 -33.05
N GLU A 576 49.85 1.91 -32.36
CA GLU A 576 49.47 2.57 -31.11
C GLU A 576 49.11 1.55 -30.05
N THR A 577 49.50 1.82 -28.83
CA THR A 577 49.03 1.11 -27.64
C THR A 577 48.54 2.11 -26.61
N VAL A 578 47.39 1.80 -25.97
CA VAL A 578 46.81 2.63 -24.89
C VAL A 578 46.48 1.70 -23.72
N ALA A 579 47.07 1.97 -22.57
CA ALA A 579 46.71 1.33 -21.30
C ALA A 579 45.86 2.29 -20.46
N ARG A 580 44.72 1.85 -20.00
CA ARG A 580 43.77 2.66 -19.23
C ARG A 580 43.36 1.97 -17.97
N TYR A 581 43.18 2.75 -16.91
CA TYR A 581 42.52 2.41 -15.68
C TYR A 581 41.27 3.25 -15.58
N ASN A 582 40.11 2.61 -15.24
CA ASN A 582 38.86 3.29 -14.98
C ASN A 582 38.38 2.95 -13.57
N HIS A 583 37.82 3.95 -12.92
CA HIS A 583 36.99 3.78 -11.73
C HIS A 583 35.54 4.13 -12.10
N PHE A 584 34.62 3.16 -11.94
CA PHE A 584 33.19 3.33 -12.20
C PHE A 584 32.46 3.49 -10.88
N GLN A 585 31.57 4.46 -10.80
CA GLN A 585 30.59 4.63 -9.73
C GLN A 585 29.20 4.38 -10.33
N ASN A 586 28.56 3.34 -9.86
CA ASN A 586 27.31 2.82 -10.38
C ASN A 586 26.17 3.12 -9.41
N ASP A 587 25.02 3.59 -9.91
CA ASP A 587 23.81 3.87 -9.17
C ASP A 587 22.62 3.18 -9.84
N ALA A 588 21.85 2.40 -9.09
CA ALA A 588 20.62 1.75 -9.53
C ALA A 588 19.41 2.38 -8.85
N ASN A 589 18.39 2.74 -9.63
CA ASN A 589 17.10 3.24 -9.16
C ASN A 589 16.01 2.40 -9.80
N VAL A 590 15.37 1.60 -8.98
CA VAL A 590 14.38 0.61 -9.38
C VAL A 590 12.98 1.10 -9.02
N ILE A 591 12.03 0.87 -9.91
CA ILE A 591 10.59 0.93 -9.65
C ILE A 591 10.09 -0.51 -9.74
N MET A 592 9.66 -1.06 -8.58
CA MET A 592 9.12 -2.41 -8.50
C MET A 592 7.73 -2.48 -9.13
N SER A 593 7.20 -3.69 -9.37
CA SER A 593 5.90 -3.88 -10.02
C SER A 593 4.73 -3.30 -9.23
N ASP A 594 4.83 -3.18 -7.92
CA ASP A 594 3.85 -2.53 -7.04
C ASP A 594 4.00 -0.99 -6.96
N GLY A 595 5.00 -0.43 -7.67
CA GLY A 595 5.33 0.99 -7.67
C GLY A 595 6.27 1.45 -6.54
N GLU A 596 6.66 0.55 -5.63
CA GLU A 596 7.64 0.87 -4.59
C GLU A 596 9.04 1.08 -5.19
N GLY A 597 9.81 1.99 -4.60
CA GLY A 597 11.17 2.31 -5.05
C GLY A 597 12.23 1.50 -4.32
N ALA A 598 13.25 1.02 -5.04
CA ALA A 598 14.46 0.48 -4.44
C ALA A 598 15.70 1.11 -5.09
N HIS A 599 16.77 1.26 -4.33
CA HIS A 599 18.02 1.84 -4.83
C HIS A 599 19.23 1.17 -4.22
N GLY A 600 20.36 1.23 -4.97
CA GLY A 600 21.65 0.75 -4.53
C GLY A 600 22.78 1.42 -5.31
N SER A 601 23.98 1.42 -4.77
CA SER A 601 25.17 1.97 -5.42
C SER A 601 26.40 1.13 -5.09
N PHE A 602 27.33 1.08 -6.03
CA PHE A 602 28.58 0.33 -5.88
C PHE A 602 29.68 0.93 -6.77
N GLY A 603 30.93 0.54 -6.51
CA GLY A 603 32.08 1.01 -7.26
C GLY A 603 32.91 -0.12 -7.82
N GLU A 604 33.33 -0.02 -9.09
CA GLU A 604 34.18 -1.00 -9.77
C GLU A 604 35.45 -0.37 -10.32
N ASN A 605 36.48 -1.17 -10.40
CA ASN A 605 37.75 -0.75 -11.03
C ASN A 605 38.05 -1.61 -12.25
N SER A 606 38.58 -1.02 -13.30
CA SER A 606 38.95 -1.78 -14.48
C SER A 606 40.34 -1.41 -14.97
N PHE A 607 40.93 -2.37 -15.64
CA PHE A 607 42.15 -2.18 -16.42
C PHE A 607 41.93 -2.65 -17.84
N GLY A 608 42.24 -1.79 -18.81
CA GLY A 608 42.14 -2.11 -20.24
C GLY A 608 43.35 -1.72 -21.01
N ILE A 609 43.66 -2.51 -22.04
CA ILE A 609 44.75 -2.20 -22.98
C ILE A 609 44.23 -2.37 -24.41
N THR A 610 44.62 -1.45 -25.27
CA THR A 610 44.29 -1.51 -26.70
C THR A 610 45.53 -1.45 -27.55
N PHE A 611 45.50 -2.13 -28.68
CA PHE A 611 46.56 -2.13 -29.69
C PHE A 611 45.91 -1.81 -31.03
N GLU A 612 46.47 -0.85 -31.77
CA GLU A 612 46.04 -0.50 -33.13
C GLU A 612 47.24 -0.51 -34.05
N PHE A 613 47.07 -1.16 -35.18
CA PHE A 613 48.07 -1.18 -36.25
C PHE A 613 47.39 -0.85 -37.56
N GLY A 614 47.92 0.08 -38.32
CA GLY A 614 47.37 0.48 -39.60
C GLY A 614 48.39 1.09 -40.55
N ARG A 615 47.89 1.42 -41.72
CA ARG A 615 48.71 2.07 -42.74
C ARG A 615 47.91 3.16 -43.47
N HIS A 616 48.40 4.37 -43.47
CA HIS A 616 47.88 5.45 -44.28
C HIS A 616 48.49 5.41 -45.69
N MET A 617 47.70 5.02 -46.69
CA MET A 617 48.14 4.92 -48.08
C MET A 617 47.55 6.10 -48.87
N ARG A 618 48.42 6.87 -49.57
CA ARG A 618 48.01 8.01 -50.41
C ARG A 618 47.96 7.56 -51.85
N PHE A 619 46.99 8.06 -52.59
CA PHE A 619 46.73 7.79 -54.01
C PHE A 619 46.71 9.08 -54.81
N ALA A 620 46.58 8.97 -56.14
CA ALA A 620 46.44 10.12 -57.03
C ALA A 620 45.31 11.04 -56.63
N ASN A 621 45.43 12.34 -56.91
CA ASN A 621 44.43 13.38 -56.59
C ASN A 621 44.14 13.50 -55.08
N ASP A 622 45.09 13.22 -54.21
CA ASP A 622 45.04 13.39 -52.77
C ASP A 622 44.03 12.50 -52.06
N TRP A 623 43.55 11.44 -52.67
CA TRP A 623 42.79 10.41 -52.03
C TRP A 623 43.67 9.58 -51.10
N PHE A 624 43.08 9.06 -50.03
CA PHE A 624 43.74 8.12 -49.12
C PHE A 624 42.82 6.97 -48.69
N VAL A 625 43.45 5.84 -48.36
CA VAL A 625 42.83 4.72 -47.66
C VAL A 625 43.70 4.39 -46.46
N GLU A 626 43.05 4.16 -45.34
CA GLU A 626 43.75 3.83 -44.08
C GLU A 626 43.14 2.56 -43.48
N PRO A 627 43.56 1.38 -43.92
CA PRO A 627 43.21 0.11 -43.29
C PRO A 627 43.85 0.02 -41.91
N TYR A 628 43.13 -0.57 -40.94
CA TYR A 628 43.62 -0.81 -39.60
C TYR A 628 43.04 -2.08 -39.00
N VAL A 629 43.76 -2.63 -38.03
CA VAL A 629 43.33 -3.64 -37.09
C VAL A 629 43.48 -3.07 -35.69
N HIS A 630 42.47 -3.33 -34.82
CA HIS A 630 42.46 -2.85 -33.46
C HIS A 630 42.05 -4.02 -32.54
N LEU A 631 42.84 -4.29 -31.51
CA LEU A 631 42.55 -5.28 -30.48
C LEU A 631 42.36 -4.54 -29.14
N ALA A 632 41.33 -4.88 -28.43
CA ALA A 632 40.99 -4.28 -27.15
C ALA A 632 40.76 -5.37 -26.11
N LEU A 633 41.42 -5.27 -24.99
CA LEU A 633 41.33 -6.19 -23.85
C LEU A 633 40.91 -5.40 -22.62
N LEU A 634 39.87 -5.87 -21.91
CA LEU A 634 39.36 -5.25 -20.70
C LEU A 634 39.14 -6.32 -19.62
N ARG A 635 39.50 -5.96 -18.40
CA ARG A 635 39.09 -6.67 -17.19
C ARG A 635 38.52 -5.67 -16.19
N VAL A 636 37.28 -5.93 -15.70
CA VAL A 636 36.61 -5.19 -14.65
C VAL A 636 36.64 -6.05 -13.39
N GLY A 637 36.97 -5.50 -12.25
CA GLY A 637 36.86 -6.19 -10.96
C GLY A 637 35.41 -6.43 -10.61
N GLY A 638 35.14 -7.47 -9.81
CA GLY A 638 33.83 -7.73 -9.28
C GLY A 638 33.51 -6.81 -8.10
N ASP A 639 32.23 -6.69 -7.79
CA ASP A 639 31.73 -6.02 -6.59
C ASP A 639 30.41 -6.68 -6.12
N ASP A 640 30.15 -6.51 -4.83
CA ASP A 640 28.93 -6.97 -4.17
C ASP A 640 28.15 -5.74 -3.73
N PHE A 641 26.86 -5.70 -4.02
CA PHE A 641 25.98 -4.66 -3.51
C PHE A 641 24.58 -5.19 -3.24
N THR A 642 23.81 -4.42 -2.46
CA THR A 642 22.44 -4.78 -2.10
C THR A 642 21.54 -3.57 -2.30
N LEU A 643 20.40 -3.78 -2.94
CA LEU A 643 19.33 -2.79 -3.02
C LEU A 643 18.65 -2.62 -1.66
N THR A 644 18.02 -1.46 -1.45
CA THR A 644 17.27 -1.16 -0.20
C THR A 644 16.13 -2.12 0.10
N ASN A 645 15.62 -2.84 -0.90
CA ASN A 645 14.61 -3.90 -0.73
C ASN A 645 15.21 -5.27 -0.38
N GLY A 646 16.53 -5.36 -0.19
CA GLY A 646 17.23 -6.59 0.20
C GLY A 646 17.72 -7.46 -0.96
N MET A 647 17.46 -7.10 -2.22
CA MET A 647 18.00 -7.83 -3.37
C MET A 647 19.51 -7.64 -3.46
N ALA A 648 20.25 -8.73 -3.43
CA ALA A 648 21.72 -8.74 -3.44
C ALA A 648 22.28 -9.12 -4.81
N SER A 649 23.35 -8.46 -5.22
CA SER A 649 24.16 -8.79 -6.41
C SER A 649 25.56 -9.19 -6.00
N ASN A 650 26.08 -10.21 -6.66
CA ASN A 650 27.48 -10.61 -6.60
C ASN A 650 28.01 -10.79 -8.02
N THR A 651 29.12 -10.11 -8.32
CA THR A 651 29.81 -10.19 -9.61
C THR A 651 31.27 -10.51 -9.38
N ASP A 652 31.75 -11.66 -9.81
CA ASP A 652 33.17 -12.03 -9.64
C ASP A 652 34.10 -11.11 -10.44
N HIS A 653 33.90 -11.04 -11.74
CA HIS A 653 34.60 -10.12 -12.65
C HIS A 653 33.95 -10.14 -14.03
N THR A 654 34.10 -9.05 -14.77
CA THR A 654 33.61 -8.91 -16.15
C THR A 654 34.81 -8.71 -17.08
N GLY A 655 34.80 -9.41 -18.22
CA GLY A 655 35.86 -9.33 -19.23
C GLY A 655 35.33 -8.94 -20.60
N SER A 656 36.21 -8.39 -21.45
CA SER A 656 35.96 -8.18 -22.87
C SER A 656 37.26 -8.35 -23.68
N VAL A 657 37.09 -9.02 -24.80
CA VAL A 657 38.16 -9.13 -25.82
C VAL A 657 37.53 -8.81 -27.17
N GLN A 658 37.87 -7.65 -27.71
CA GLN A 658 37.38 -7.21 -29.02
C GLN A 658 38.50 -7.13 -30.07
N ALA A 659 38.22 -7.67 -31.27
CA ALA A 659 39.00 -7.35 -32.45
C ALA A 659 38.13 -6.50 -33.41
N ARG A 660 38.75 -5.50 -33.98
CA ARG A 660 38.17 -4.61 -34.99
C ARG A 660 39.04 -4.59 -36.21
N VAL A 661 38.46 -4.83 -37.40
CA VAL A 661 39.13 -4.69 -38.70
C VAL A 661 38.36 -3.63 -39.48
N GLY A 662 39.00 -2.59 -39.88
CA GLY A 662 38.34 -1.46 -40.55
C GLY A 662 39.22 -0.71 -41.54
N ALA A 663 38.59 0.22 -42.22
CA ALA A 663 39.29 1.17 -43.09
C ALA A 663 38.64 2.55 -43.09
N ALA A 664 39.42 3.60 -43.13
CA ALA A 664 38.96 4.93 -43.45
C ALA A 664 39.33 5.27 -44.93
N PHE A 665 38.39 5.84 -45.65
CA PHE A 665 38.56 6.28 -47.02
C PHE A 665 38.23 7.78 -47.12
N GLY A 666 39.13 8.58 -47.61
CA GLY A 666 38.91 10.03 -47.63
C GLY A 666 39.79 10.77 -48.66
N LYS A 667 39.71 12.08 -48.61
CA LYS A 667 40.45 12.98 -49.51
C LYS A 667 41.08 14.11 -48.70
N THR A 668 42.34 14.43 -49.03
CA THR A 668 43.02 15.61 -48.50
C THR A 668 42.72 16.80 -49.41
N VAL A 669 42.18 17.87 -48.85
CA VAL A 669 41.86 19.10 -49.57
C VAL A 669 42.63 20.25 -48.97
N SER A 670 43.52 20.85 -49.75
CA SER A 670 44.24 22.05 -49.36
C SER A 670 43.37 23.30 -49.55
N LEU A 671 43.32 24.15 -48.54
CA LEU A 671 42.58 25.39 -48.56
C LEU A 671 43.47 26.57 -49.04
N SER A 672 42.90 27.57 -49.71
CA SER A 672 43.58 28.73 -50.25
C SER A 672 44.34 29.57 -49.20
N GLY A 673 43.96 29.42 -47.89
CA GLY A 673 44.60 30.06 -46.74
C GLY A 673 45.76 29.28 -46.10
N GLY A 674 46.20 28.15 -46.72
CA GLY A 674 47.28 27.29 -46.20
C GLY A 674 46.83 26.25 -45.15
N GLY A 675 45.52 26.12 -44.90
CA GLY A 675 44.93 25.05 -44.09
C GLY A 675 44.68 23.76 -44.90
N VAL A 676 44.44 22.65 -44.22
CA VAL A 676 44.13 21.34 -44.83
C VAL A 676 42.89 20.77 -44.18
N ILE A 677 41.95 20.21 -44.97
CA ILE A 677 40.83 19.43 -44.47
C ILE A 677 40.85 18.02 -45.06
N GLN A 678 40.45 17.04 -44.26
CA GLN A 678 40.38 15.64 -44.67
C GLN A 678 38.97 15.09 -44.28
N PRO A 679 37.97 15.21 -45.15
CA PRO A 679 36.75 14.43 -45.01
C PRO A 679 37.04 12.95 -45.29
N TYR A 680 36.39 12.06 -44.52
CA TYR A 680 36.54 10.61 -44.68
C TYR A 680 35.27 9.85 -44.29
N LEU A 681 35.10 8.64 -44.82
CA LEU A 681 34.16 7.62 -44.41
C LEU A 681 34.92 6.51 -43.71
N LYS A 682 34.33 5.89 -42.70
CA LYS A 682 34.89 4.79 -41.91
C LYS A 682 33.94 3.58 -41.96
N LEU A 683 34.48 2.42 -42.20
CA LEU A 683 33.78 1.13 -42.13
C LEU A 683 34.63 0.17 -41.29
N ALA A 684 33.98 -0.60 -40.41
CA ALA A 684 34.66 -1.62 -39.64
C ALA A 684 33.72 -2.79 -39.26
N LEU A 685 34.33 -3.95 -39.12
CA LEU A 685 33.75 -5.12 -38.51
C LEU A 685 34.35 -5.32 -37.12
N VAL A 686 33.54 -5.45 -36.11
CA VAL A 686 33.95 -5.65 -34.71
C VAL A 686 33.44 -6.98 -34.22
N GLN A 687 34.28 -7.78 -33.61
CA GLN A 687 33.96 -9.05 -32.97
C GLN A 687 34.30 -8.99 -31.50
N GLU A 688 33.29 -9.23 -30.64
CA GLU A 688 33.47 -9.50 -29.22
C GLU A 688 33.53 -11.01 -29.00
N PHE A 689 34.57 -11.48 -28.28
CA PHE A 689 34.87 -12.91 -28.13
C PHE A 689 34.45 -13.48 -26.76
N ILE A 690 34.28 -12.63 -25.73
CA ILE A 690 33.89 -13.10 -24.38
C ILE A 690 32.41 -13.33 -24.34
N SER A 691 32.01 -14.59 -24.13
CA SER A 691 30.63 -15.06 -24.07
C SER A 691 30.17 -15.47 -22.66
N SER A 692 30.97 -15.19 -21.63
CA SER A 692 30.65 -15.53 -20.25
C SER A 692 31.04 -14.40 -19.30
N ASN A 693 30.05 -13.57 -18.96
CA ASN A 693 30.12 -12.56 -17.92
C ASN A 693 28.96 -12.81 -16.94
N ARG A 694 29.26 -13.47 -15.81
CA ARG A 694 28.25 -13.91 -14.86
C ARG A 694 27.94 -12.85 -13.81
N VAL A 695 26.65 -12.66 -13.56
CA VAL A 695 26.09 -11.87 -12.45
C VAL A 695 25.20 -12.78 -11.64
N THR A 696 25.40 -12.85 -10.34
CA THR A 696 24.55 -13.62 -9.44
C THR A 696 23.64 -12.64 -8.68
N VAL A 697 22.33 -12.78 -8.85
CA VAL A 697 21.33 -12.00 -8.12
C VAL A 697 20.66 -12.91 -7.12
N ASN A 698 20.72 -12.56 -5.84
CA ASN A 698 20.41 -13.44 -4.73
C ASN A 698 21.20 -14.76 -4.84
N ALA A 699 20.55 -15.87 -5.17
CA ALA A 699 21.18 -17.18 -5.37
C ALA A 699 21.20 -17.64 -6.84
N ILE A 700 20.73 -16.82 -7.79
CA ILE A 700 20.51 -17.21 -9.18
C ILE A 700 21.53 -16.50 -10.07
N SER A 701 22.24 -17.28 -10.90
CA SER A 701 23.28 -16.77 -11.80
C SER A 701 22.73 -16.53 -13.20
N PHE A 702 23.03 -15.35 -13.75
CA PHE A 702 22.70 -14.91 -15.09
C PHE A 702 23.97 -14.68 -15.89
N ASN A 703 23.90 -14.94 -17.20
CA ASN A 703 25.03 -14.66 -18.10
C ASN A 703 24.78 -13.40 -18.92
N ASN A 704 25.48 -12.33 -18.58
CA ASN A 704 25.40 -11.04 -19.25
C ASN A 704 26.32 -11.02 -20.50
N ASP A 705 26.07 -11.94 -21.44
CA ASP A 705 26.84 -12.16 -22.66
C ASP A 705 26.51 -11.10 -23.71
N LEU A 706 27.53 -10.35 -24.10
CA LEU A 706 27.48 -9.34 -25.17
C LEU A 706 28.30 -9.77 -26.41
N SER A 707 28.70 -11.04 -26.49
CA SER A 707 29.52 -11.56 -27.57
C SER A 707 28.82 -11.51 -28.94
N GLY A 708 29.61 -11.39 -29.98
CA GLY A 708 29.09 -11.39 -31.34
C GLY A 708 29.73 -10.33 -32.23
N THR A 709 29.24 -10.29 -33.45
CA THR A 709 29.74 -9.43 -34.50
C THR A 709 28.85 -8.19 -34.65
N ARG A 710 29.44 -7.00 -34.83
CA ARG A 710 28.75 -5.79 -35.22
C ARG A 710 29.48 -5.10 -36.38
N PHE A 711 28.71 -4.46 -37.23
CA PHE A 711 29.20 -3.62 -38.31
C PHE A 711 29.14 -2.16 -37.89
N GLU A 712 30.24 -1.43 -37.99
CA GLU A 712 30.36 -0.03 -37.67
C GLU A 712 30.59 0.79 -38.96
N PHE A 713 29.93 1.93 -39.06
CA PHE A 713 30.09 2.88 -40.14
C PHE A 713 30.07 4.30 -39.58
N GLY A 714 30.85 5.18 -40.20
CA GLY A 714 30.93 6.56 -39.75
C GLY A 714 31.45 7.49 -40.83
N ALA A 715 31.31 8.76 -40.56
CA ALA A 715 31.86 9.82 -41.38
C ALA A 715 32.51 10.87 -40.51
N GLY A 716 33.65 11.40 -40.93
CA GLY A 716 34.35 12.40 -40.16
C GLY A 716 35.09 13.41 -41.01
N VAL A 717 35.61 14.43 -40.34
CA VAL A 717 36.42 15.45 -40.92
C VAL A 717 37.56 15.81 -39.93
N THR A 718 38.80 15.90 -40.43
CA THR A 718 39.92 16.47 -39.70
C THR A 718 40.38 17.72 -40.44
N GLY A 719 40.45 18.83 -39.73
CA GLY A 719 40.95 20.11 -40.29
C GLY A 719 42.16 20.65 -39.57
N GLN A 720 43.23 20.98 -40.29
CA GLN A 720 44.31 21.76 -39.75
C GLN A 720 44.07 23.23 -40.06
N VAL A 721 43.58 23.97 -39.04
CA VAL A 721 43.19 25.38 -39.17
C VAL A 721 44.40 26.30 -39.16
N ARG A 722 45.43 25.92 -38.38
CA ARG A 722 46.75 26.56 -38.27
C ARG A 722 47.84 25.49 -38.22
N ARG A 723 49.10 25.88 -38.46
CA ARG A 723 50.22 24.91 -38.39
C ARG A 723 50.25 24.09 -37.11
N ASN A 724 49.75 24.63 -36.00
CA ASN A 724 49.78 24.03 -34.68
C ASN A 724 48.40 23.71 -34.13
N LEU A 725 47.31 23.89 -34.89
CA LEU A 725 45.93 23.68 -34.41
C LEU A 725 45.15 22.80 -35.37
N GLN A 726 44.69 21.64 -34.88
CA GLN A 726 43.79 20.75 -35.57
C GLN A 726 42.45 20.68 -34.85
N ILE A 727 41.35 20.55 -35.59
CA ILE A 727 40.01 20.27 -35.14
C ILE A 727 39.52 19.04 -35.89
N TYR A 728 38.91 18.11 -35.20
CA TYR A 728 38.34 16.90 -35.81
C TYR A 728 36.96 16.60 -35.25
N SER A 729 36.10 16.04 -36.10
CA SER A 729 34.76 15.59 -35.72
C SER A 729 34.44 14.29 -36.45
N GLU A 730 33.68 13.44 -35.82
CA GLU A 730 33.23 12.18 -36.40
C GLU A 730 31.80 11.87 -35.89
N VAL A 731 30.97 11.36 -36.79
CA VAL A 731 29.69 10.72 -36.48
C VAL A 731 29.77 9.25 -36.84
N GLU A 732 29.22 8.38 -35.99
CA GLU A 732 29.30 6.94 -36.20
C GLU A 732 28.02 6.24 -35.74
N SER A 733 27.75 5.06 -36.30
CA SER A 733 26.68 4.16 -35.92
C SER A 733 27.14 2.72 -36.06
N SER A 734 26.51 1.81 -35.32
CA SER A 734 26.76 0.38 -35.51
C SER A 734 25.51 -0.48 -35.30
N VAL A 735 25.49 -1.61 -35.99
CA VAL A 735 24.42 -2.62 -35.91
C VAL A 735 25.07 -3.98 -35.65
N GLY A 736 24.57 -4.69 -34.63
CA GLY A 736 25.11 -5.99 -34.24
C GLY A 736 24.07 -6.88 -33.57
N ARG A 737 24.51 -8.05 -33.11
CA ARG A 737 23.63 -9.05 -32.50
C ARG A 737 23.14 -8.62 -31.11
N HIS A 738 24.05 -8.22 -30.24
CA HIS A 738 23.79 -7.89 -28.84
C HIS A 738 24.02 -6.43 -28.49
N ILE A 739 24.71 -5.67 -29.37
CA ILE A 739 24.97 -4.25 -29.17
C ILE A 739 24.69 -3.51 -30.48
N ASN A 740 23.79 -2.55 -30.40
CA ASN A 740 23.56 -1.55 -31.44
C ASN A 740 23.98 -0.17 -30.92
N GLN A 741 24.60 0.64 -31.76
CA GLN A 741 24.90 2.04 -31.49
C GLN A 741 24.15 2.91 -32.52
N PRO A 742 22.92 3.36 -32.21
CA PRO A 742 22.14 4.18 -33.16
C PRO A 742 22.86 5.44 -33.59
N TRP A 743 23.58 6.06 -32.69
CA TRP A 743 24.39 7.24 -32.99
C TRP A 743 25.59 7.35 -32.04
N GLY A 744 26.64 7.95 -32.53
CA GLY A 744 27.77 8.44 -31.79
C GLY A 744 28.31 9.69 -32.45
N VAL A 745 28.71 10.67 -31.68
CA VAL A 745 29.29 11.93 -32.15
C VAL A 745 30.51 12.24 -31.29
N GLN A 746 31.59 12.70 -31.91
CA GLN A 746 32.71 13.22 -31.18
C GLN A 746 33.30 14.45 -31.85
N LEU A 747 33.86 15.32 -31.03
CA LEU A 747 34.56 16.53 -31.44
C LEU A 747 35.84 16.64 -30.63
N GLY A 748 36.93 16.95 -31.29
CA GLY A 748 38.20 17.14 -30.60
C GLY A 748 39.07 18.24 -31.22
N VAL A 749 39.99 18.68 -30.41
CA VAL A 749 41.00 19.70 -30.75
C VAL A 749 42.37 19.21 -30.30
N ARG A 750 43.38 19.36 -31.17
CA ARG A 750 44.78 19.11 -30.84
C ARG A 750 45.61 20.37 -31.10
N TYR A 751 46.43 20.74 -30.16
CA TYR A 751 47.38 21.82 -30.26
C TYR A 751 48.82 21.27 -30.13
N THR A 752 49.69 21.57 -31.10
CA THR A 752 51.07 21.13 -31.12
C THR A 752 52.02 22.32 -30.89
N PHE A 753 53.12 22.09 -30.19
CA PHE A 753 54.10 23.14 -29.82
C PHE A 753 55.52 22.67 -29.95
#